data_4f65350f53cb2cbef25905c4d0a345d1
#
_entry.id   4f65350f53cb2cbef25905c4d0a345d1
#
_cell.length_a   1.000
_cell.length_b   1.000
_cell.length_c   1.000
_cell.angle_alpha   90.00
_cell.angle_beta   90.00
_cell.angle_gamma   90.00
#
_symmetry.space_group_name_H-M   'P 1'
#
loop_
_entity.id
_entity.type
_entity.pdbx_description
1 polymer ?
#
loop_
_entity_poly.entity_id
_entity_poly.type
_entity_poly.pdbx_seq_one_letter_code
_entity_poly.pdbx_strand_id
1 'polypeptide(L)'
;MLVLPHFLAVSAAVLSFSRAKGLRMVAEAPSPARGAATLLSCRGLAKAHTETPQFRDVSFNLGRGQRVGLVGVNGAGKSSLLRVLAGLDAPDAGEVEVASSAKVVLVDQEPRWDDAPVYAALFPGLDERSSAIRNYLRCTDPALDIDSEAFTAATDAMARTSAWELQERGVETAAGLGVGDKLYRACSSLSGGELRRVGLAAALVRQPEVLLLDEPTNHLDIDALEWLAERLLAGDLSLLLVTHDRSFLDRVCTEILELDRASLHRYPGGYSKYLELKAARLAAEDAETERARVKLRREAEWMKRQPRARQAKSKAREQQFYELSDRAKGRSPASKALELQSPEEKERQRRLGGVVAEFRGAGFSLEQRTLLRDFTYDFRQRDRICIVGNNGVGKSTFLRVLTGELPLSAGSLRVGETVRFGYYAQQGLRLSPEQEVLPVLKFIQEAIELGSESSGPEKPDTTVRAVVSEDLGRRKRLAGKESTVTIEVQDRVSASSAVSERDAMFLLSRFQFPKQRLYDRVGQLSGGERRRLQLLQVLAKSPNVLVLDEPTNDLDLQTLSSLEEYLTESFDGCLVVVSHDSYFVNRVAEHLFVFEGEGLVRDFQGSYSEYLNYRLERRHQQSLMSQAERANNLVSQGKTVEKVPRNYSTMKEINKLEREMEKLEKEISLLEERLYSEKGYSLLAELTAKQNQLREQLAAKEERWLELNDS
;
A
#
# COMPACT_ATOMS: atom_id res chain seq x y z
N MET A 1 22.84 40.67 -18.64
CA MET A 1 23.82 39.74 -19.27
C MET A 1 24.43 38.91 -18.17
N LEU A 2 24.41 37.59 -18.25
CA LEU A 2 24.90 36.60 -17.26
C LEU A 2 23.85 36.17 -16.19
N VAL A 3 22.83 35.39 -16.62
CA VAL A 3 22.22 34.29 -15.82
C VAL A 3 21.73 33.22 -16.81
N LEU A 4 22.58 32.37 -17.24
CA LEU A 4 22.27 31.08 -17.88
C LEU A 4 23.57 30.27 -17.84
N PRO A 5 23.74 29.33 -16.92
CA PRO A 5 23.85 27.94 -17.28
C PRO A 5 23.50 26.93 -16.18
N HIS A 6 22.36 27.00 -15.49
CA HIS A 6 22.00 25.97 -14.48
C HIS A 6 20.75 25.16 -14.85
N PHE A 7 20.19 25.36 -16.02
CA PHE A 7 18.97 24.66 -16.45
C PHE A 7 19.20 23.25 -17.04
N LEU A 8 20.42 22.77 -17.11
CA LEU A 8 20.77 21.50 -17.78
C LEU A 8 20.89 20.27 -16.88
N ALA A 9 20.79 20.42 -15.55
CA ALA A 9 21.00 19.29 -14.63
C ALA A 9 19.73 18.57 -14.16
N VAL A 10 18.55 19.15 -14.34
CA VAL A 10 17.28 18.64 -13.78
C VAL A 10 16.54 17.67 -14.68
N SER A 11 16.92 17.59 -15.90
CA SER A 11 16.27 16.74 -16.92
C SER A 11 16.60 15.24 -16.80
N ALA A 12 17.43 14.81 -15.83
CA ALA A 12 17.97 13.46 -15.81
C ALA A 12 17.13 12.40 -15.09
N ALA A 13 16.19 12.79 -14.23
CA ALA A 13 15.34 11.83 -13.51
C ALA A 13 14.08 11.41 -14.27
N VAL A 14 13.76 12.08 -15.36
CA VAL A 14 12.59 11.81 -16.20
C VAL A 14 12.96 11.84 -17.68
N LEU A 15 14.19 11.46 -18.04
CA LEU A 15 14.64 11.50 -19.42
C LEU A 15 14.19 10.29 -20.22
N SER A 16 13.50 10.63 -21.26
CA SER A 16 13.37 9.85 -22.50
C SER A 16 14.66 9.13 -22.87
N PHE A 17 14.51 7.86 -23.16
CA PHE A 17 15.46 6.97 -23.81
C PHE A 17 16.50 7.69 -24.70
N SER A 18 17.72 7.81 -24.24
CA SER A 18 18.87 7.98 -25.10
C SER A 18 20.12 7.38 -24.43
N ARG A 19 20.48 6.20 -24.88
CA ARG A 19 21.77 5.55 -24.73
C ARG A 19 22.18 5.02 -23.34
N ALA A 20 21.49 4.00 -22.85
CA ALA A 20 22.15 2.97 -22.05
C ALA A 20 22.68 1.87 -22.98
N LYS A 21 23.97 1.51 -22.90
CA LYS A 21 24.55 0.37 -23.60
C LYS A 21 23.88 -0.90 -23.09
N GLY A 22 23.06 -1.55 -23.93
CA GLY A 22 22.37 -2.80 -23.59
C GLY A 22 20.88 -2.84 -23.98
N LEU A 23 20.27 -1.72 -24.36
CA LEU A 23 18.92 -1.70 -24.89
C LEU A 23 18.94 -1.78 -26.42
N ARG A 24 18.41 -2.86 -26.99
CA ARG A 24 18.14 -2.98 -28.41
C ARG A 24 16.69 -2.60 -28.71
N MET A 25 16.50 -1.62 -29.58
CA MET A 25 15.18 -1.33 -30.18
C MET A 25 14.95 -2.34 -31.31
N VAL A 26 13.85 -3.07 -31.25
CA VAL A 26 13.46 -4.05 -32.27
C VAL A 26 12.52 -3.37 -33.26
N ALA A 27 12.88 -3.37 -34.55
CA ALA A 27 11.94 -3.17 -35.63
C ALA A 27 11.05 -4.42 -35.71
N GLU A 28 9.74 -4.24 -35.85
CA GLU A 28 8.73 -5.30 -35.83
C GLU A 28 9.16 -6.54 -36.63
N ALA A 29 9.39 -7.64 -35.93
CA ALA A 29 9.50 -8.96 -36.53
C ALA A 29 8.10 -9.63 -36.48
N PRO A 30 7.70 -10.39 -37.52
CA PRO A 30 6.36 -10.97 -37.59
C PRO A 30 6.15 -12.00 -36.46
N SER A 31 5.08 -11.78 -35.67
CA SER A 31 4.67 -12.55 -34.51
C SER A 31 4.08 -13.91 -34.88
N PRO A 32 4.31 -14.98 -34.12
CA PRO A 32 3.47 -16.17 -34.15
C PRO A 32 2.10 -15.86 -33.52
N ALA A 33 1.06 -16.35 -34.14
CA ALA A 33 -0.35 -16.10 -33.82
C ALA A 33 -0.74 -16.34 -32.35
N ARG A 34 -1.54 -15.44 -31.80
CA ARG A 34 -2.17 -15.35 -30.47
C ARG A 34 -1.35 -14.61 -29.41
N GLY A 35 -1.42 -13.28 -29.44
CA GLY A 35 -0.94 -12.45 -28.34
C GLY A 35 -0.91 -10.98 -28.74
N ALA A 36 -1.28 -10.10 -27.83
CA ALA A 36 -1.05 -8.67 -28.00
C ALA A 36 0.43 -8.41 -28.36
N ALA A 37 0.70 -7.41 -29.19
CA ALA A 37 2.06 -7.04 -29.58
C ALA A 37 2.93 -6.84 -28.33
N THR A 38 4.08 -7.49 -28.28
CA THR A 38 5.03 -7.36 -27.17
C THR A 38 5.63 -5.97 -27.18
N LEU A 39 5.47 -5.22 -26.10
CA LEU A 39 6.03 -3.88 -25.95
C LEU A 39 7.38 -3.87 -25.23
N LEU A 40 7.56 -4.77 -24.27
CA LEU A 40 8.79 -4.93 -23.51
C LEU A 40 9.07 -6.42 -23.33
N SER A 41 10.31 -6.84 -23.57
CA SER A 41 10.79 -8.21 -23.40
C SER A 41 12.09 -8.21 -22.64
N CYS A 42 12.29 -9.15 -21.75
CA CYS A 42 13.58 -9.39 -21.13
C CYS A 42 13.94 -10.87 -21.19
N ARG A 43 15.25 -11.15 -21.35
CA ARG A 43 15.78 -12.52 -21.48
C ARG A 43 17.03 -12.69 -20.63
N GLY A 44 17.02 -13.70 -19.76
CA GLY A 44 18.15 -14.11 -18.96
C GLY A 44 18.73 -13.01 -18.08
N LEU A 45 17.91 -12.07 -17.59
CA LEU A 45 18.39 -10.96 -16.77
C LEU A 45 18.96 -11.46 -15.45
N ALA A 46 20.13 -10.94 -15.09
CA ALA A 46 20.74 -11.12 -13.79
C ALA A 46 21.28 -9.80 -13.25
N LYS A 47 21.19 -9.63 -11.92
CA LYS A 47 21.73 -8.49 -11.20
C LYS A 47 22.17 -8.90 -9.80
N ALA A 48 23.34 -8.44 -9.38
CA ALA A 48 23.84 -8.59 -8.03
C ALA A 48 24.33 -7.22 -7.51
N HIS A 49 24.08 -6.92 -6.24
CA HIS A 49 24.58 -5.69 -5.60
C HIS A 49 25.80 -5.95 -4.72
N THR A 50 25.96 -7.19 -4.28
CA THR A 50 27.07 -7.70 -3.48
C THR A 50 27.37 -9.12 -3.94
N GLU A 51 27.96 -9.95 -3.11
CA GLU A 51 28.21 -11.37 -3.45
C GLU A 51 26.94 -12.20 -3.66
N THR A 52 25.78 -11.74 -3.13
CA THR A 52 24.50 -12.42 -3.31
C THR A 52 23.69 -11.80 -4.45
N PRO A 53 23.26 -12.60 -5.45
CA PRO A 53 22.46 -12.09 -6.54
C PRO A 53 21.04 -11.72 -6.06
N GLN A 54 20.55 -10.59 -6.54
CA GLN A 54 19.17 -10.19 -6.34
C GLN A 54 18.22 -11.02 -7.22
N PHE A 55 18.61 -11.20 -8.49
CA PHE A 55 17.87 -12.08 -9.40
C PHE A 55 18.82 -12.68 -10.44
N ARG A 56 18.44 -13.88 -10.95
CA ARG A 56 19.18 -14.63 -11.96
C ARG A 56 18.22 -15.22 -12.99
N ASP A 57 18.61 -15.20 -14.25
CA ASP A 57 17.90 -15.81 -15.37
C ASP A 57 16.40 -15.39 -15.45
N VAL A 58 16.13 -14.11 -15.19
CA VAL A 58 14.78 -13.57 -15.25
C VAL A 58 14.42 -13.31 -16.70
N SER A 59 13.33 -13.94 -17.16
CA SER A 59 12.82 -13.83 -18.53
C SER A 59 11.30 -13.71 -18.51
N PHE A 60 10.76 -12.63 -19.10
CA PHE A 60 9.31 -12.44 -19.30
C PHE A 60 9.05 -11.39 -20.39
N ASN A 61 7.81 -11.35 -20.84
CA ASN A 61 7.35 -10.41 -21.85
C ASN A 61 6.14 -9.65 -21.31
N LEU A 62 6.05 -8.36 -21.63
CA LEU A 62 4.90 -7.50 -21.38
C LEU A 62 4.27 -7.10 -22.70
N GLY A 63 3.06 -7.58 -22.97
CA GLY A 63 2.27 -7.26 -24.14
C GLY A 63 1.41 -6.03 -23.93
N ARG A 64 0.81 -5.51 -25.04
CA ARG A 64 -0.07 -4.36 -25.01
C ARG A 64 -1.31 -4.64 -24.15
N GLY A 65 -1.65 -3.71 -23.26
CA GLY A 65 -2.79 -3.81 -22.35
C GLY A 65 -2.63 -4.84 -21.23
N GLN A 66 -1.47 -5.51 -21.10
CA GLN A 66 -1.20 -6.40 -19.98
C GLN A 66 -0.93 -5.62 -18.69
N ARG A 67 -1.56 -6.03 -17.61
CA ARG A 67 -1.38 -5.46 -16.27
C ARG A 67 -0.83 -6.53 -15.34
N VAL A 68 0.44 -6.39 -15.03
CA VAL A 68 1.25 -7.40 -14.31
C VAL A 68 1.65 -6.84 -12.95
N GLY A 69 1.38 -7.57 -11.86
CA GLY A 69 1.88 -7.27 -10.52
C GLY A 69 3.19 -7.99 -10.27
N LEU A 70 4.19 -7.30 -9.74
CA LEU A 70 5.47 -7.88 -9.31
C LEU A 70 5.53 -7.92 -7.79
N VAL A 71 5.52 -9.11 -7.22
CA VAL A 71 5.55 -9.34 -5.77
C VAL A 71 6.83 -10.06 -5.35
N GLY A 72 7.21 -9.94 -4.09
CA GLY A 72 8.39 -10.58 -3.51
C GLY A 72 8.76 -9.94 -2.18
N VAL A 73 9.61 -10.60 -1.41
CA VAL A 73 10.10 -10.08 -0.12
C VAL A 73 10.88 -8.77 -0.31
N ASN A 74 10.93 -7.95 0.75
CA ASN A 74 11.74 -6.74 0.71
C ASN A 74 13.22 -7.09 0.52
N GLY A 75 13.91 -6.34 -0.37
CA GLY A 75 15.28 -6.63 -0.76
C GLY A 75 15.45 -7.72 -1.84
N ALA A 76 14.38 -8.33 -2.36
CA ALA A 76 14.46 -9.32 -3.44
C ALA A 76 14.92 -8.74 -4.79
N GLY A 77 15.01 -7.41 -4.93
CA GLY A 77 15.45 -6.77 -6.18
C GLY A 77 14.33 -6.27 -7.08
N LYS A 78 13.09 -6.11 -6.56
CA LYS A 78 11.93 -5.60 -7.34
C LYS A 78 12.22 -4.24 -7.98
N SER A 79 12.63 -3.26 -7.17
CA SER A 79 12.98 -1.91 -7.66
C SER A 79 14.18 -1.93 -8.61
N SER A 80 15.19 -2.76 -8.34
CA SER A 80 16.33 -2.93 -9.25
C SER A 80 15.89 -3.49 -10.60
N LEU A 81 14.95 -4.46 -10.60
CA LEU A 81 14.40 -5.00 -11.85
C LEU A 81 13.65 -3.91 -12.63
N LEU A 82 12.80 -3.11 -11.97
CA LEU A 82 12.11 -1.98 -12.63
C LEU A 82 13.09 -0.98 -13.24
N ARG A 83 14.18 -0.64 -12.55
CA ARG A 83 15.20 0.28 -13.03
C ARG A 83 15.98 -0.29 -14.23
N VAL A 84 16.27 -1.59 -14.23
CA VAL A 84 16.88 -2.27 -15.38
C VAL A 84 15.94 -2.27 -16.58
N LEU A 85 14.64 -2.55 -16.38
CA LEU A 85 13.63 -2.53 -17.44
C LEU A 85 13.40 -1.12 -18.00
N ALA A 86 13.51 -0.08 -17.16
CA ALA A 86 13.48 1.32 -17.57
C ALA A 86 14.77 1.80 -18.26
N GLY A 87 15.81 0.98 -18.31
CA GLY A 87 17.12 1.33 -18.89
C GLY A 87 17.92 2.32 -18.05
N LEU A 88 17.57 2.53 -16.78
CA LEU A 88 18.30 3.39 -15.85
C LEU A 88 19.52 2.69 -15.28
N ASP A 89 19.45 1.37 -15.08
CA ASP A 89 20.54 0.55 -14.60
C ASP A 89 20.88 -0.53 -15.64
N ALA A 90 22.16 -0.82 -15.81
CA ALA A 90 22.60 -1.92 -16.67
C ALA A 90 22.45 -3.26 -15.96
N PRO A 91 21.95 -4.32 -16.61
CA PRO A 91 21.98 -5.67 -16.05
C PRO A 91 23.42 -6.22 -16.07
N ASP A 92 23.73 -7.17 -15.17
CA ASP A 92 25.03 -7.86 -15.16
C ASP A 92 25.08 -8.95 -16.25
N ALA A 93 23.92 -9.54 -16.58
CA ALA A 93 23.75 -10.47 -17.69
C ALA A 93 22.33 -10.37 -18.25
N GLY A 94 22.16 -10.85 -19.49
CA GLY A 94 20.89 -10.81 -20.22
C GLY A 94 20.66 -9.48 -20.96
N GLU A 95 19.50 -9.37 -21.58
CA GLU A 95 19.13 -8.21 -22.41
C GLU A 95 17.67 -7.80 -22.20
N VAL A 96 17.41 -6.50 -22.39
CA VAL A 96 16.06 -5.91 -22.41
C VAL A 96 15.80 -5.35 -23.81
N GLU A 97 14.69 -5.76 -24.38
CA GLU A 97 14.22 -5.30 -25.67
C GLU A 97 12.93 -4.50 -25.49
N VAL A 98 12.88 -3.30 -26.05
CA VAL A 98 11.70 -2.42 -26.04
C VAL A 98 11.28 -2.16 -27.47
N ALA A 99 9.98 -2.29 -27.76
CA ALA A 99 9.46 -1.96 -29.07
C ALA A 99 9.75 -0.49 -29.42
N SER A 100 10.12 -0.21 -30.68
CA SER A 100 10.51 1.14 -31.11
C SER A 100 9.41 2.19 -30.93
N SER A 101 8.15 1.77 -30.94
CA SER A 101 6.97 2.60 -30.72
C SER A 101 6.62 2.78 -29.24
N ALA A 102 7.21 2.00 -28.33
CA ALA A 102 6.79 1.99 -26.94
C ALA A 102 7.55 3.02 -26.10
N LYS A 103 6.79 3.91 -25.46
CA LYS A 103 7.30 4.85 -24.46
C LYS A 103 7.18 4.24 -23.09
N VAL A 104 8.33 3.88 -22.50
CA VAL A 104 8.40 3.32 -21.14
C VAL A 104 8.64 4.46 -20.15
N VAL A 105 7.83 4.52 -19.10
CA VAL A 105 7.98 5.50 -18.01
C VAL A 105 8.02 4.75 -16.69
N LEU A 106 9.05 5.03 -15.88
CA LEU A 106 9.18 4.55 -14.50
C LEU A 106 8.79 5.69 -13.54
N VAL A 107 7.94 5.36 -12.58
CA VAL A 107 7.73 6.18 -11.38
C VAL A 107 8.53 5.57 -10.25
N ASP A 108 9.61 6.22 -9.88
CA ASP A 108 10.52 5.78 -8.81
C ASP A 108 9.91 6.09 -7.44
N GLN A 109 10.34 5.35 -6.42
CA GLN A 109 9.83 5.46 -5.06
C GLN A 109 10.11 6.85 -4.43
N GLU A 110 11.21 7.52 -4.80
CA GLU A 110 11.57 8.86 -4.31
C GLU A 110 11.92 9.80 -5.46
N PRO A 111 10.90 10.40 -6.13
CA PRO A 111 11.17 11.37 -7.16
C PRO A 111 11.84 12.62 -6.56
N ARG A 112 12.97 13.04 -7.14
CA ARG A 112 13.64 14.27 -6.76
C ARG A 112 13.25 15.37 -7.72
N TRP A 113 12.76 16.47 -7.16
CA TRP A 113 12.39 17.65 -7.91
C TRP A 113 13.23 18.84 -7.41
N ASP A 114 13.62 19.70 -8.32
CA ASP A 114 14.18 21.00 -7.96
C ASP A 114 13.11 21.89 -7.35
N ASP A 115 13.50 23.07 -6.90
CA ASP A 115 12.61 24.09 -6.33
C ASP A 115 11.73 24.77 -7.40
N ALA A 116 11.08 23.92 -8.21
CA ALA A 116 10.14 24.33 -9.25
C ALA A 116 8.69 24.20 -8.74
N PRO A 117 7.76 25.02 -9.25
CA PRO A 117 6.34 24.86 -8.92
C PRO A 117 5.80 23.54 -9.46
N VAL A 118 4.77 23.01 -8.79
CA VAL A 118 4.16 21.70 -9.12
C VAL A 118 3.73 21.61 -10.59
N TYR A 119 3.15 22.70 -11.16
CA TYR A 119 2.77 22.70 -12.57
C TYR A 119 3.97 22.48 -13.51
N ALA A 120 5.16 22.94 -13.15
CA ALA A 120 6.36 22.70 -13.96
C ALA A 120 6.82 21.24 -13.86
N ALA A 121 6.65 20.61 -12.71
CA ALA A 121 6.92 19.19 -12.51
C ALA A 121 5.91 18.28 -13.26
N LEU A 122 4.65 18.69 -13.38
CA LEU A 122 3.62 17.95 -14.11
C LEU A 122 3.89 17.91 -15.64
N PHE A 123 4.45 18.99 -16.19
CA PHE A 123 4.76 19.11 -17.61
C PHE A 123 6.26 19.29 -17.86
N PRO A 124 7.09 18.26 -17.54
CA PRO A 124 8.55 18.39 -17.58
C PRO A 124 9.15 18.33 -18.99
N GLY A 125 8.34 18.13 -20.03
CA GLY A 125 8.79 18.08 -21.42
C GLY A 125 9.49 19.38 -21.87
N LEU A 126 10.49 19.26 -22.75
CA LEU A 126 11.15 20.38 -23.41
C LEU A 126 10.47 20.76 -24.72
N ASP A 127 9.43 20.04 -25.10
CA ASP A 127 8.61 20.28 -26.27
C ASP A 127 7.83 21.60 -26.17
N GLU A 128 7.43 22.12 -27.31
CA GLU A 128 6.76 23.41 -27.43
C GLU A 128 5.41 23.43 -26.68
N ARG A 129 4.69 22.29 -26.67
CA ARG A 129 3.44 22.11 -25.93
C ARG A 129 3.63 22.25 -24.42
N SER A 130 4.56 21.51 -23.84
CA SER A 130 4.85 21.55 -22.41
C SER A 130 5.33 22.94 -21.97
N SER A 131 6.10 23.61 -22.83
CA SER A 131 6.57 24.96 -22.57
C SER A 131 5.43 26.00 -22.63
N ALA A 132 4.49 25.87 -23.57
CA ALA A 132 3.30 26.70 -23.66
C ALA A 132 2.41 26.55 -22.41
N ILE A 133 2.18 25.30 -21.95
CA ILE A 133 1.40 25.03 -20.73
C ILE A 133 2.06 25.66 -19.50
N ARG A 134 3.37 25.47 -19.32
CA ARG A 134 4.08 26.07 -18.16
C ARG A 134 4.00 27.59 -18.17
N ASN A 135 4.15 28.22 -19.32
CA ASN A 135 4.03 29.67 -19.44
C ASN A 135 2.60 30.14 -19.17
N TYR A 136 1.59 29.43 -19.66
CA TYR A 136 0.20 29.75 -19.39
C TYR A 136 -0.14 29.61 -17.90
N LEU A 137 0.24 28.48 -17.26
CA LEU A 137 0.02 28.26 -15.82
C LEU A 137 0.79 29.26 -14.95
N ARG A 138 1.98 29.68 -15.37
CA ARG A 138 2.68 30.78 -14.71
C ARG A 138 1.89 32.09 -14.79
N CYS A 139 1.27 32.38 -15.93
CA CYS A 139 0.44 33.59 -16.11
C CYS A 139 -0.91 33.51 -15.38
N THR A 140 -1.33 32.35 -14.91
CA THR A 140 -2.53 32.16 -14.08
C THR A 140 -2.24 31.99 -12.60
N ASP A 141 -0.98 32.11 -12.17
CA ASP A 141 -0.59 32.04 -10.77
C ASP A 141 -1.10 33.28 -10.02
N PRO A 142 -2.00 33.12 -9.03
CA PRO A 142 -2.58 34.24 -8.30
C PRO A 142 -1.56 35.00 -7.44
N ALA A 143 -0.36 34.44 -7.21
CA ALA A 143 0.71 35.08 -6.45
C ALA A 143 1.62 36.01 -7.29
N LEU A 144 1.47 35.97 -8.63
CA LEU A 144 2.30 36.73 -9.55
C LEU A 144 1.48 37.87 -10.20
N ASP A 145 2.03 39.08 -10.19
CA ASP A 145 1.48 40.20 -10.96
C ASP A 145 1.95 40.10 -12.41
N ILE A 146 1.05 39.81 -13.35
CA ILE A 146 1.39 39.47 -14.73
C ILE A 146 0.78 40.47 -15.68
N ASP A 147 1.60 40.93 -16.61
CA ASP A 147 1.21 41.80 -17.67
C ASP A 147 0.21 41.12 -18.63
N SER A 148 -0.80 41.88 -19.05
CA SER A 148 -1.84 41.45 -20.01
C SER A 148 -1.27 40.96 -21.36
N GLU A 149 -0.15 41.52 -21.77
CA GLU A 149 0.55 41.16 -23.00
C GLU A 149 1.17 39.75 -22.88
N ALA A 150 1.78 39.44 -21.75
CA ALA A 150 2.35 38.11 -21.43
C ALA A 150 1.27 37.03 -21.35
N PHE A 151 0.12 37.34 -20.78
CA PHE A 151 -1.03 36.41 -20.70
C PHE A 151 -1.59 36.13 -22.10
N THR A 152 -1.74 37.17 -22.95
CA THR A 152 -2.21 37.01 -24.31
C THR A 152 -1.26 36.16 -25.15
N ALA A 153 0.04 36.42 -25.08
CA ALA A 153 1.06 35.65 -25.77
C ALA A 153 1.09 34.18 -25.32
N ALA A 154 0.90 33.91 -24.03
CA ALA A 154 0.83 32.55 -23.49
C ALA A 154 -0.43 31.82 -23.97
N THR A 155 -1.58 32.50 -24.03
CA THR A 155 -2.84 31.96 -24.56
C THR A 155 -2.75 31.63 -26.05
N ASP A 156 -2.13 32.49 -26.83
CA ASP A 156 -1.88 32.28 -28.26
C ASP A 156 -0.94 31.07 -28.49
N ALA A 157 0.08 30.92 -27.63
CA ALA A 157 0.96 29.77 -27.69
C ALA A 157 0.21 28.44 -27.35
N MET A 158 -0.70 28.47 -26.40
CA MET A 158 -1.58 27.32 -26.05
C MET A 158 -2.46 26.91 -27.26
N ALA A 159 -3.07 27.89 -27.92
CA ALA A 159 -3.91 27.64 -29.09
C ALA A 159 -3.10 27.10 -30.26
N ARG A 160 -1.96 27.72 -30.57
CA ARG A 160 -1.07 27.34 -31.68
C ARG A 160 -0.53 25.91 -31.52
N THR A 161 -0.18 25.51 -30.29
CA THR A 161 0.36 24.18 -30.00
C THR A 161 -0.71 23.14 -29.72
N SER A 162 -2.00 23.50 -29.74
CA SER A 162 -3.12 22.64 -29.34
C SER A 162 -2.89 22.00 -27.95
N ALA A 163 -2.44 22.80 -27.00
CA ALA A 163 -2.00 22.31 -25.68
C ALA A 163 -3.11 22.25 -24.61
N TRP A 164 -4.31 22.76 -24.90
CA TRP A 164 -5.43 22.85 -23.96
C TRP A 164 -5.84 21.51 -23.40
N GLU A 165 -6.03 20.50 -24.24
CA GLU A 165 -6.41 19.14 -23.81
C GLU A 165 -5.37 18.51 -22.88
N LEU A 166 -4.08 18.71 -23.15
CA LEU A 166 -3.01 18.20 -22.31
C LEU A 166 -2.97 18.92 -20.96
N GLN A 167 -3.20 20.21 -20.94
CA GLN A 167 -3.28 21.03 -19.71
C GLN A 167 -4.47 20.60 -18.84
N GLU A 168 -5.66 20.47 -19.43
CA GLU A 168 -6.87 20.02 -18.72
C GLU A 168 -6.67 18.65 -18.10
N ARG A 169 -6.16 17.70 -18.87
CA ARG A 169 -5.82 16.35 -18.39
C ARG A 169 -4.81 16.38 -17.24
N GLY A 170 -3.80 17.26 -17.31
CA GLY A 170 -2.81 17.42 -16.26
C GLY A 170 -3.42 17.94 -14.96
N VAL A 171 -4.30 18.93 -15.04
CA VAL A 171 -5.02 19.50 -13.90
C VAL A 171 -5.98 18.47 -13.31
N GLU A 172 -6.74 17.75 -14.14
CA GLU A 172 -7.63 16.67 -13.72
C GLU A 172 -6.86 15.55 -13.00
N THR A 173 -5.72 15.13 -13.59
CA THR A 173 -4.86 14.10 -12.98
C THR A 173 -4.31 14.56 -11.63
N ALA A 174 -3.88 15.82 -11.51
CA ALA A 174 -3.41 16.39 -10.26
C ALA A 174 -4.54 16.46 -9.21
N ALA A 175 -5.74 16.84 -9.62
CA ALA A 175 -6.91 16.88 -8.76
C ALA A 175 -7.31 15.47 -8.27
N GLY A 176 -7.35 14.48 -9.17
CA GLY A 176 -7.66 13.09 -8.84
C GLY A 176 -6.67 12.45 -7.86
N LEU A 177 -5.40 12.87 -7.89
CA LEU A 177 -4.37 12.46 -6.93
C LEU A 177 -4.27 13.37 -5.69
N GLY A 178 -5.18 14.34 -5.52
CA GLY A 178 -5.25 15.22 -4.35
C GLY A 178 -4.08 16.20 -4.23
N VAL A 179 -3.53 16.65 -5.36
CA VAL A 179 -2.48 17.70 -5.43
C VAL A 179 -2.88 18.89 -6.31
N GLY A 180 -4.15 18.94 -6.75
CA GLY A 180 -4.65 19.99 -7.62
C GLY A 180 -4.66 21.39 -6.98
N ASP A 181 -4.89 21.48 -5.68
CA ASP A 181 -4.85 22.72 -4.88
C ASP A 181 -3.42 23.28 -4.68
N LYS A 182 -2.40 22.51 -5.06
CA LYS A 182 -0.99 22.81 -4.83
C LYS A 182 -0.21 23.11 -6.12
N LEU A 183 -0.90 23.29 -7.24
CA LEU A 183 -0.29 23.48 -8.56
C LEU A 183 0.76 24.60 -8.60
N TYR A 184 0.52 25.66 -7.86
CA TYR A 184 1.39 26.85 -7.84
C TYR A 184 2.43 26.84 -6.70
N ARG A 185 2.39 25.82 -5.82
CA ARG A 185 3.38 25.70 -4.74
C ARG A 185 4.70 25.16 -5.27
N ALA A 186 5.81 25.58 -4.63
CA ALA A 186 7.11 25.00 -4.89
C ALA A 186 7.16 23.52 -4.42
N CYS A 187 7.78 22.65 -5.20
CA CYS A 187 7.95 21.23 -4.85
C CYS A 187 8.71 21.06 -3.53
N SER A 188 9.65 21.93 -3.20
CA SER A 188 10.40 21.93 -1.93
C SER A 188 9.52 22.11 -0.69
N SER A 189 8.33 22.72 -0.83
CA SER A 189 7.37 22.93 0.25
C SER A 189 6.44 21.75 0.50
N LEU A 190 6.49 20.72 -0.33
CA LEU A 190 5.61 19.58 -0.27
C LEU A 190 6.19 18.46 0.61
N SER A 191 5.30 17.71 1.25
CA SER A 191 5.67 16.47 1.93
C SER A 191 6.14 15.38 0.93
N GLY A 192 6.92 14.40 1.39
CA GLY A 192 7.38 13.29 0.56
C GLY A 192 6.24 12.53 -0.13
N GLY A 193 5.10 12.35 0.53
CA GLY A 193 3.91 11.74 -0.06
C GLY A 193 3.27 12.59 -1.16
N GLU A 194 3.24 13.90 -1.00
CA GLU A 194 2.74 14.83 -2.03
C GLU A 194 3.67 14.85 -3.24
N LEU A 195 4.99 14.85 -3.03
CA LEU A 195 5.97 14.76 -4.12
C LEU A 195 5.82 13.48 -4.94
N ARG A 196 5.56 12.34 -4.29
CA ARG A 196 5.27 11.06 -4.99
C ARG A 196 4.02 11.16 -5.85
N ARG A 197 2.96 11.78 -5.33
CA ARG A 197 1.71 12.01 -6.08
C ARG A 197 1.92 12.92 -7.29
N VAL A 198 2.74 13.94 -7.17
CA VAL A 198 3.14 14.80 -8.30
C VAL A 198 3.93 13.99 -9.34
N GLY A 199 4.85 13.12 -8.91
CA GLY A 199 5.60 12.22 -9.81
C GLY A 199 4.70 11.25 -10.57
N LEU A 200 3.74 10.66 -9.87
CA LEU A 200 2.73 9.78 -10.48
C LEU A 200 1.84 10.53 -11.48
N ALA A 201 1.38 11.74 -11.13
CA ALA A 201 0.61 12.60 -12.01
C ALA A 201 1.41 12.93 -13.29
N ALA A 202 2.66 13.34 -13.15
CA ALA A 202 3.53 13.66 -14.27
C ALA A 202 3.78 12.47 -15.20
N ALA A 203 3.83 11.25 -14.68
CA ALA A 203 3.95 10.03 -15.46
C ALA A 203 2.67 9.72 -16.25
N LEU A 204 1.51 9.84 -15.62
CA LEU A 204 0.20 9.57 -16.24
C LEU A 204 -0.14 10.60 -17.34
N VAL A 205 0.18 11.87 -17.12
CA VAL A 205 -0.02 12.95 -18.12
C VAL A 205 0.71 12.67 -19.42
N ARG A 206 1.84 11.99 -19.37
CA ARG A 206 2.67 11.63 -20.53
C ARG A 206 2.08 10.55 -21.42
N GLN A 207 1.02 9.85 -20.97
CA GLN A 207 0.40 8.73 -21.67
C GLN A 207 1.42 7.71 -22.20
N PRO A 208 2.19 7.04 -21.32
CA PRO A 208 3.11 6.01 -21.75
C PRO A 208 2.37 4.77 -22.27
N GLU A 209 2.97 4.03 -23.20
CA GLU A 209 2.49 2.70 -23.60
C GLU A 209 2.85 1.64 -22.55
N VAL A 210 3.96 1.82 -21.82
CA VAL A 210 4.40 0.96 -20.72
C VAL A 210 4.67 1.81 -19.49
N LEU A 211 3.95 1.55 -18.42
CA LEU A 211 4.12 2.22 -17.14
C LEU A 211 4.69 1.24 -16.11
N LEU A 212 5.81 1.62 -15.53
CA LEU A 212 6.46 0.89 -14.45
C LEU A 212 6.25 1.66 -13.15
N LEU A 213 5.58 1.05 -12.17
CA LEU A 213 5.24 1.68 -10.90
C LEU A 213 5.89 0.97 -9.73
N ASP A 214 6.63 1.71 -8.90
CA ASP A 214 7.22 1.20 -7.67
C ASP A 214 6.52 1.78 -6.44
N GLU A 215 5.71 0.97 -5.76
CA GLU A 215 4.90 1.31 -4.59
C GLU A 215 4.05 2.59 -4.74
N PRO A 216 3.23 2.71 -5.81
CA PRO A 216 2.45 3.93 -6.05
C PRO A 216 1.30 4.12 -5.05
N THR A 217 0.88 3.05 -4.37
CA THR A 217 -0.24 3.04 -3.41
C THR A 217 0.13 3.66 -2.07
N ASN A 218 1.43 3.72 -1.73
CA ASN A 218 1.89 4.28 -0.48
C ASN A 218 1.54 5.76 -0.37
N HIS A 219 0.98 6.16 0.75
CA HIS A 219 0.56 7.54 1.06
C HIS A 219 -0.62 8.08 0.22
N LEU A 220 -1.29 7.22 -0.55
CA LEU A 220 -2.57 7.57 -1.18
C LEU A 220 -3.70 7.33 -0.18
N ASP A 221 -4.68 8.22 -0.19
CA ASP A 221 -5.95 7.98 0.50
C ASP A 221 -6.91 7.16 -0.39
N ILE A 222 -8.03 6.75 0.18
CA ILE A 222 -8.99 5.89 -0.50
C ILE A 222 -9.48 6.52 -1.81
N ASP A 223 -9.68 7.85 -1.83
CA ASP A 223 -10.18 8.56 -3.02
C ASP A 223 -9.17 8.54 -4.15
N ALA A 224 -7.91 8.82 -3.83
CA ALA A 224 -6.82 8.80 -4.81
C ALA A 224 -6.52 7.37 -5.30
N LEU A 225 -6.64 6.35 -4.42
CA LEU A 225 -6.48 4.93 -4.80
C LEU A 225 -7.58 4.48 -5.76
N GLU A 226 -8.85 4.83 -5.48
CA GLU A 226 -9.97 4.51 -6.37
C GLU A 226 -9.80 5.18 -7.73
N TRP A 227 -9.50 6.48 -7.75
CA TRP A 227 -9.25 7.22 -8.97
C TRP A 227 -8.08 6.63 -9.79
N LEU A 228 -6.98 6.29 -9.12
CA LEU A 228 -5.82 5.67 -9.77
C LEU A 228 -6.19 4.32 -10.39
N ALA A 229 -6.91 3.47 -9.65
CA ALA A 229 -7.35 2.17 -10.16
C ALA A 229 -8.21 2.32 -11.42
N GLU A 230 -9.19 3.22 -11.41
CA GLU A 230 -10.04 3.52 -12.57
C GLU A 230 -9.21 4.01 -13.77
N ARG A 231 -8.25 4.91 -13.52
CA ARG A 231 -7.37 5.43 -14.56
C ARG A 231 -6.46 4.37 -15.16
N LEU A 232 -5.93 3.43 -14.37
CA LEU A 232 -5.10 2.32 -14.84
C LEU A 232 -5.90 1.24 -15.55
N LEU A 233 -7.20 1.12 -15.25
CA LEU A 233 -8.11 0.20 -15.94
C LEU A 233 -8.64 0.78 -17.25
N ALA A 234 -8.69 2.10 -17.38
CA ALA A 234 -9.13 2.79 -18.58
C ALA A 234 -8.05 2.72 -19.68
N GLY A 235 -8.35 2.08 -20.80
CA GLY A 235 -7.50 2.06 -21.99
C GLY A 235 -6.50 0.90 -22.08
N ASP A 236 -5.62 0.98 -23.08
CA ASP A 236 -4.66 -0.07 -23.48
C ASP A 236 -3.28 0.07 -22.78
N LEU A 237 -3.25 0.68 -21.61
CA LEU A 237 -2.01 0.88 -20.84
C LEU A 237 -1.43 -0.47 -20.41
N SER A 238 -0.16 -0.71 -20.74
CA SER A 238 0.59 -1.86 -20.24
C SER A 238 1.29 -1.49 -18.95
N LEU A 239 1.10 -2.28 -17.92
CA LEU A 239 1.50 -1.97 -16.55
C LEU A 239 2.38 -3.06 -15.96
N LEU A 240 3.49 -2.67 -15.33
CA LEU A 240 4.21 -3.50 -14.36
C LEU A 240 4.21 -2.76 -13.02
N LEU A 241 3.53 -3.34 -12.04
CA LEU A 241 3.22 -2.74 -10.75
C LEU A 241 3.89 -3.49 -9.62
N VAL A 242 4.68 -2.81 -8.82
CA VAL A 242 5.13 -3.28 -7.50
C VAL A 242 4.28 -2.60 -6.44
N THR A 243 3.59 -3.37 -5.63
CA THR A 243 2.87 -2.85 -4.45
C THR A 243 2.64 -3.94 -3.43
N HIS A 244 2.47 -3.53 -2.18
CA HIS A 244 2.07 -4.38 -1.06
C HIS A 244 0.55 -4.31 -0.78
N ASP A 245 -0.18 -3.43 -1.48
CA ASP A 245 -1.64 -3.36 -1.41
C ASP A 245 -2.28 -4.51 -2.22
N ARG A 246 -2.80 -5.48 -1.49
CA ARG A 246 -3.39 -6.72 -2.05
C ARG A 246 -4.68 -6.46 -2.81
N SER A 247 -5.50 -5.53 -2.32
CA SER A 247 -6.78 -5.17 -2.94
C SER A 247 -6.55 -4.46 -4.27
N PHE A 248 -5.55 -3.59 -4.31
CA PHE A 248 -5.15 -2.91 -5.52
C PHE A 248 -4.58 -3.88 -6.56
N LEU A 249 -3.73 -4.84 -6.15
CA LEU A 249 -3.25 -5.92 -7.03
C LEU A 249 -4.39 -6.75 -7.61
N ASP A 250 -5.35 -7.15 -6.78
CA ASP A 250 -6.49 -7.98 -7.21
C ASP A 250 -7.40 -7.25 -8.18
N ARG A 251 -7.58 -5.94 -7.99
CA ARG A 251 -8.43 -5.09 -8.83
C ARG A 251 -7.79 -4.73 -10.17
N VAL A 252 -6.49 -4.44 -10.18
CA VAL A 252 -5.81 -3.86 -11.36
C VAL A 252 -5.08 -4.92 -12.17
N CYS A 253 -4.43 -5.90 -11.53
CA CYS A 253 -3.55 -6.83 -12.21
C CYS A 253 -4.30 -8.06 -12.72
N THR A 254 -3.96 -8.49 -13.93
CA THR A 254 -4.48 -9.72 -14.55
C THR A 254 -3.53 -10.89 -14.40
N GLU A 255 -2.32 -10.64 -13.92
CA GLU A 255 -1.25 -11.61 -13.75
C GLU A 255 -0.28 -11.15 -12.66
N ILE A 256 0.28 -12.10 -11.90
CA ILE A 256 1.28 -11.83 -10.86
C ILE A 256 2.59 -12.54 -11.20
N LEU A 257 3.69 -11.79 -11.11
CA LEU A 257 5.07 -12.30 -11.13
C LEU A 257 5.62 -12.27 -9.71
N GLU A 258 6.10 -13.40 -9.22
CA GLU A 258 6.74 -13.50 -7.91
C GLU A 258 8.24 -13.64 -8.07
N LEU A 259 8.99 -12.72 -7.48
CA LEU A 259 10.45 -12.82 -7.35
C LEU A 259 10.78 -13.49 -6.02
N ASP A 260 11.09 -14.79 -6.08
CA ASP A 260 11.42 -15.63 -4.91
C ASP A 260 12.79 -16.29 -5.11
N ARG A 261 13.71 -16.12 -4.14
CA ARG A 261 15.05 -16.72 -4.15
C ARG A 261 15.82 -16.50 -5.46
N ALA A 262 15.83 -15.26 -5.92
CA ALA A 262 16.45 -14.83 -7.17
C ALA A 262 15.85 -15.45 -8.45
N SER A 263 14.72 -16.16 -8.38
CA SER A 263 13.99 -16.75 -9.51
C SER A 263 12.62 -16.11 -9.67
N LEU A 264 12.13 -16.03 -10.92
CA LEU A 264 10.84 -15.46 -11.26
C LEU A 264 9.81 -16.58 -11.47
N HIS A 265 8.68 -16.48 -10.77
CA HIS A 265 7.53 -17.38 -10.93
C HIS A 265 6.33 -16.61 -11.44
N ARG A 266 5.61 -17.17 -12.40
CA ARG A 266 4.47 -16.55 -13.09
C ARG A 266 3.17 -17.20 -12.67
N TYR A 267 2.18 -16.38 -12.29
CA TYR A 267 0.85 -16.82 -11.85
C TYR A 267 -0.24 -16.08 -12.61
N PRO A 268 -1.09 -16.75 -13.36
CA PRO A 268 -2.23 -16.12 -14.02
C PRO A 268 -3.32 -15.77 -13.00
N GLY A 269 -3.96 -14.61 -13.19
CA GLY A 269 -5.01 -14.09 -12.34
C GLY A 269 -4.56 -13.02 -11.36
N GLY A 270 -5.49 -12.52 -10.53
CA GLY A 270 -5.25 -11.53 -9.49
C GLY A 270 -4.54 -12.11 -8.27
N TYR A 271 -4.45 -11.29 -7.21
CA TYR A 271 -3.73 -11.65 -5.99
C TYR A 271 -4.35 -12.85 -5.24
N SER A 272 -5.67 -12.94 -5.19
CA SER A 272 -6.38 -14.07 -4.58
C SER A 272 -6.01 -15.39 -5.24
N LYS A 273 -5.99 -15.42 -6.57
CA LYS A 273 -5.60 -16.60 -7.35
C LYS A 273 -4.12 -16.95 -7.19
N TYR A 274 -3.26 -15.95 -7.11
CA TYR A 274 -1.85 -16.14 -6.81
C TYR A 274 -1.64 -16.89 -5.48
N LEU A 275 -2.36 -16.53 -4.41
CA LEU A 275 -2.24 -17.21 -3.12
C LEU A 275 -2.56 -18.70 -3.21
N GLU A 276 -3.64 -19.06 -3.90
CA GLU A 276 -4.02 -20.48 -4.11
C GLU A 276 -2.92 -21.26 -4.87
N LEU A 277 -2.47 -20.70 -6.00
CA LEU A 277 -1.47 -21.33 -6.83
C LEU A 277 -0.10 -21.43 -6.14
N LYS A 278 0.27 -20.40 -5.38
CA LYS A 278 1.49 -20.42 -4.56
C LYS A 278 1.41 -21.49 -3.48
N ALA A 279 0.30 -21.60 -2.76
CA ALA A 279 0.10 -22.65 -1.76
C ALA A 279 0.22 -24.05 -2.37
N ALA A 280 -0.38 -24.28 -3.54
CA ALA A 280 -0.27 -25.53 -4.27
C ALA A 280 1.18 -25.82 -4.70
N ARG A 281 1.93 -24.83 -5.22
CA ARG A 281 3.36 -24.95 -5.56
C ARG A 281 4.18 -25.34 -4.35
N LEU A 282 4.03 -24.63 -3.25
CA LEU A 282 4.78 -24.89 -2.01
C LEU A 282 4.49 -26.28 -1.46
N ALA A 283 3.23 -26.73 -1.47
CA ALA A 283 2.87 -28.08 -1.04
C ALA A 283 3.49 -29.16 -1.94
N ALA A 284 3.57 -28.93 -3.26
CA ALA A 284 4.25 -29.83 -4.18
C ALA A 284 5.76 -29.91 -3.95
N GLU A 285 6.43 -28.76 -3.72
CA GLU A 285 7.86 -28.65 -3.39
C GLU A 285 8.17 -29.38 -2.06
N ASP A 286 7.33 -29.19 -1.02
CA ASP A 286 7.49 -29.85 0.26
C ASP A 286 7.32 -31.38 0.14
N ALA A 287 6.33 -31.84 -0.64
CA ALA A 287 6.13 -33.26 -0.93
C ALA A 287 7.31 -33.88 -1.68
N GLU A 288 7.89 -33.15 -2.66
CA GLU A 288 9.08 -33.60 -3.38
C GLU A 288 10.31 -33.68 -2.47
N THR A 289 10.51 -32.65 -1.64
CA THR A 289 11.60 -32.61 -0.65
C THR A 289 11.50 -33.77 0.32
N GLU A 290 10.32 -34.09 0.84
CA GLU A 290 10.14 -35.23 1.75
C GLU A 290 10.38 -36.57 1.07
N ARG A 291 9.93 -36.72 -0.19
CA ARG A 291 10.27 -37.91 -1.01
C ARG A 291 11.78 -38.03 -1.22
N ALA A 292 12.48 -36.91 -1.46
CA ALA A 292 13.94 -36.88 -1.59
C ALA A 292 14.62 -37.28 -0.26
N ARG A 293 14.14 -36.80 0.89
CA ARG A 293 14.64 -37.16 2.22
C ARG A 293 14.48 -38.65 2.51
N VAL A 294 13.32 -39.20 2.20
CA VAL A 294 13.08 -40.66 2.37
C VAL A 294 14.04 -41.48 1.52
N LYS A 295 14.24 -41.08 0.23
CA LYS A 295 15.22 -41.74 -0.66
C LYS A 295 16.64 -41.57 -0.12
N LEU A 296 17.02 -40.37 0.33
CA LEU A 296 18.34 -40.07 0.87
C LEU A 296 18.68 -40.93 2.09
N ARG A 297 17.72 -41.17 3.00
CA ARG A 297 17.91 -42.07 4.15
C ARG A 297 18.29 -43.47 3.69
N ARG A 298 17.62 -44.02 2.67
CA ARG A 298 17.93 -45.35 2.11
C ARG A 298 19.31 -45.38 1.44
N GLU A 299 19.64 -44.36 0.65
CA GLU A 299 20.96 -44.28 0.00
C GLU A 299 22.10 -44.01 0.99
N ALA A 300 21.84 -43.27 2.09
CA ALA A 300 22.78 -43.06 3.18
C ALA A 300 23.17 -44.38 3.88
N GLU A 301 22.18 -45.28 4.11
CA GLU A 301 22.47 -46.62 4.61
C GLU A 301 23.33 -47.45 3.67
N TRP A 302 23.09 -47.34 2.36
CA TRP A 302 23.91 -47.98 1.36
C TRP A 302 25.32 -47.36 1.32
N MET A 303 25.45 -46.06 1.45
CA MET A 303 26.75 -45.36 1.51
C MET A 303 27.61 -45.78 2.74
N LYS A 304 26.97 -46.09 3.89
CA LYS A 304 27.63 -46.55 5.12
C LYS A 304 28.17 -47.98 4.99
N ARG A 305 27.59 -48.83 4.11
CA ARG A 305 28.04 -50.22 3.90
C ARG A 305 29.36 -50.24 3.15
N GLN A 306 30.36 -50.97 3.70
CA GLN A 306 31.60 -51.22 2.98
C GLN A 306 31.40 -52.19 1.83
N PRO A 307 32.03 -51.96 0.65
CA PRO A 307 31.94 -52.89 -0.47
C PRO A 307 32.60 -54.24 -0.08
N ARG A 308 31.92 -55.34 -0.45
CA ARG A 308 32.47 -56.66 -0.26
C ARG A 308 33.63 -56.90 -1.24
N ALA A 309 34.86 -57.15 -0.75
CA ALA A 309 36.04 -57.54 -1.48
C ALA A 309 36.27 -56.92 -2.89
N ARG A 310 37.30 -56.08 -3.05
CA ARG A 310 37.82 -55.52 -4.34
C ARG A 310 36.84 -54.81 -5.29
N GLN A 311 35.60 -54.59 -4.92
CA GLN A 311 34.63 -53.82 -5.75
C GLN A 311 34.58 -52.37 -5.28
N ALA A 312 34.81 -51.42 -6.23
CA ALA A 312 34.61 -50.00 -5.99
C ALA A 312 33.09 -49.68 -5.98
N LYS A 313 32.67 -48.73 -5.14
CA LYS A 313 31.31 -48.21 -5.19
C LYS A 313 31.00 -47.60 -6.58
N SER A 314 29.81 -47.76 -7.05
CA SER A 314 29.37 -47.16 -8.33
C SER A 314 29.42 -45.64 -8.24
N LYS A 315 30.30 -45.01 -9.04
CA LYS A 315 30.40 -43.53 -9.12
C LYS A 315 29.10 -42.87 -9.49
N ALA A 316 28.29 -43.46 -10.36
CA ALA A 316 26.99 -42.97 -10.76
C ALA A 316 26.00 -42.90 -9.55
N ARG A 317 26.05 -43.91 -8.66
CA ARG A 317 25.17 -43.93 -7.47
C ARG A 317 25.67 -42.99 -6.37
N GLU A 318 26.99 -42.78 -6.27
CA GLU A 318 27.55 -41.73 -5.42
C GLU A 318 27.12 -40.34 -5.89
N GLN A 319 27.15 -40.09 -7.19
CA GLN A 319 26.69 -38.84 -7.77
C GLN A 319 25.21 -38.62 -7.53
N GLN A 320 24.38 -39.65 -7.73
CA GLN A 320 22.95 -39.61 -7.38
C GLN A 320 22.71 -39.33 -5.88
N PHE A 321 23.54 -39.86 -4.99
CA PHE A 321 23.45 -39.56 -3.55
C PHE A 321 23.69 -38.08 -3.26
N TYR A 322 24.72 -37.46 -3.88
CA TYR A 322 24.96 -36.04 -3.70
C TYR A 322 23.84 -35.16 -4.30
N GLU A 323 23.32 -35.51 -5.46
CA GLU A 323 22.16 -34.82 -6.06
C GLU A 323 20.91 -34.95 -5.18
N LEU A 324 20.64 -36.13 -4.61
CA LEU A 324 19.55 -36.34 -3.66
C LEU A 324 19.78 -35.58 -2.35
N SER A 325 21.04 -35.48 -1.89
CA SER A 325 21.39 -34.68 -0.71
C SER A 325 21.10 -33.21 -0.91
N ASP A 326 21.41 -32.68 -2.11
CA ASP A 326 21.14 -31.28 -2.41
C ASP A 326 19.65 -31.01 -2.58
N ARG A 327 18.88 -31.90 -3.20
CA ARG A 327 17.42 -31.83 -3.25
C ARG A 327 16.76 -31.96 -1.86
N ALA A 328 17.30 -32.78 -0.98
CA ALA A 328 16.81 -32.98 0.38
C ALA A 328 17.12 -31.79 1.32
N LYS A 329 18.10 -30.93 0.97
CA LYS A 329 18.39 -29.66 1.65
C LYS A 329 17.34 -28.58 1.37
N GLY A 330 16.38 -28.85 0.49
CA GLY A 330 15.27 -27.96 0.16
C GLY A 330 14.67 -27.24 1.37
N ARG A 331 13.73 -26.35 1.16
CA ARG A 331 13.12 -25.47 2.14
C ARG A 331 13.05 -26.12 3.55
N SER A 332 13.70 -25.50 4.52
CA SER A 332 13.46 -25.87 5.94
C SER A 332 11.95 -25.79 6.14
N PRO A 333 11.28 -26.85 6.62
CA PRO A 333 9.84 -26.78 6.83
C PRO A 333 9.56 -25.49 7.58
N ALA A 334 8.64 -24.69 7.03
CA ALA A 334 8.10 -23.56 7.78
C ALA A 334 7.73 -24.15 9.14
N SER A 335 8.34 -23.64 10.19
CA SER A 335 8.15 -24.15 11.54
C SER A 335 6.66 -24.33 11.73
N LYS A 336 6.23 -25.59 11.98
CA LYS A 336 4.87 -25.86 12.41
C LYS A 336 4.56 -24.79 13.45
N ALA A 337 3.40 -24.15 13.32
CA ALA A 337 2.91 -23.18 14.28
C ALA A 337 3.14 -23.77 15.69
N LEU A 338 4.24 -23.39 16.30
CA LEU A 338 4.47 -23.68 17.71
C LEU A 338 3.54 -22.74 18.48
N GLU A 339 2.86 -23.26 19.45
CA GLU A 339 2.05 -22.48 20.38
C GLU A 339 2.86 -21.29 20.91
N LEU A 340 2.40 -20.11 20.61
CA LEU A 340 3.21 -18.94 20.28
C LEU A 340 3.32 -17.94 21.40
N GLN A 341 2.78 -18.29 22.57
CA GLN A 341 2.89 -17.45 23.77
C GLN A 341 3.25 -18.35 24.94
N SER A 342 4.20 -17.88 25.73
CA SER A 342 4.39 -18.48 27.02
C SER A 342 3.08 -18.36 27.84
N PRO A 343 2.76 -19.29 28.72
CA PRO A 343 1.60 -19.17 29.60
C PRO A 343 1.57 -17.83 30.36
N GLU A 344 2.73 -17.26 30.64
CA GLU A 344 2.91 -15.97 31.31
C GLU A 344 2.53 -14.78 30.42
N GLU A 345 2.79 -14.82 29.12
CA GLU A 345 2.36 -13.77 28.16
C GLU A 345 0.86 -13.76 28.02
N LYS A 346 0.22 -14.93 27.89
CA LYS A 346 -1.25 -15.04 27.84
C LYS A 346 -1.88 -14.51 29.15
N GLU A 347 -1.25 -14.76 30.31
CA GLU A 347 -1.75 -14.26 31.56
C GLU A 347 -1.57 -12.75 31.74
N ARG A 348 -0.47 -12.18 31.22
CA ARG A 348 -0.22 -10.73 31.24
C ARG A 348 -1.22 -9.97 30.35
N GLN A 349 -1.55 -10.49 29.17
CA GLN A 349 -2.57 -9.91 28.29
C GLN A 349 -3.98 -10.00 28.89
N ARG A 350 -4.29 -11.05 29.65
CA ARG A 350 -5.58 -11.25 30.34
C ARG A 350 -5.81 -10.33 31.55
N ARG A 351 -4.77 -9.70 32.11
CA ARG A 351 -4.89 -8.77 33.25
C ARG A 351 -5.35 -7.37 32.85
N LEU A 352 -6.03 -7.22 31.73
CA LEU A 352 -6.64 -5.97 31.33
C LEU A 352 -7.95 -5.75 32.10
N GLY A 353 -8.15 -4.57 32.69
CA GLY A 353 -9.44 -4.18 33.27
C GLY A 353 -10.55 -4.10 32.22
N GLY A 354 -11.81 -4.15 32.63
CA GLY A 354 -12.96 -4.13 31.73
C GLY A 354 -13.04 -2.88 30.82
N VAL A 355 -12.48 -1.75 31.29
CA VAL A 355 -12.36 -0.49 30.51
C VAL A 355 -10.88 -0.19 30.30
N VAL A 356 -10.48 -0.05 29.04
CA VAL A 356 -9.11 0.24 28.61
C VAL A 356 -8.86 1.75 28.60
N ALA A 357 -9.72 2.47 27.93
CA ALA A 357 -9.67 3.94 27.81
C ALA A 357 -11.10 4.48 27.68
N GLU A 358 -11.39 5.58 28.34
CA GLU A 358 -12.68 6.21 28.35
C GLU A 358 -12.57 7.66 27.91
N PHE A 359 -13.18 7.97 26.78
CA PHE A 359 -13.30 9.33 26.25
C PHE A 359 -14.68 9.89 26.61
N ARG A 360 -14.73 11.14 27.11
CA ARG A 360 -15.95 11.86 27.41
C ARG A 360 -15.86 13.27 26.84
N GLY A 361 -16.69 13.53 25.81
CA GLY A 361 -16.77 14.83 25.15
C GLY A 361 -15.41 15.32 24.64
N ALA A 362 -14.58 14.41 24.15
CA ALA A 362 -13.20 14.72 23.82
C ALA A 362 -13.11 15.59 22.57
N GLY A 363 -12.34 16.68 22.67
CA GLY A 363 -12.04 17.58 21.58
C GLY A 363 -10.55 17.85 21.45
N PHE A 364 -10.07 17.97 20.21
CA PHE A 364 -8.71 18.36 19.91
C PHE A 364 -8.65 19.28 18.70
N SER A 365 -8.00 20.42 18.85
CA SER A 365 -7.78 21.41 17.79
C SER A 365 -6.31 21.74 17.68
N LEU A 366 -5.82 21.80 16.45
CA LEU A 366 -4.46 22.22 16.15
C LEU A 366 -4.53 23.52 15.34
N GLU A 367 -3.98 24.60 15.89
CA GLU A 367 -4.09 25.95 15.33
C GLU A 367 -5.57 26.33 15.09
N GLN A 368 -6.02 26.44 13.84
CA GLN A 368 -7.39 26.80 13.46
C GLN A 368 -8.21 25.57 12.96
N ARG A 369 -7.64 24.35 12.98
CA ARG A 369 -8.33 23.15 12.50
C ARG A 369 -8.80 22.30 13.66
N THR A 370 -10.09 21.99 13.71
CA THR A 370 -10.66 21.02 14.66
C THR A 370 -10.45 19.62 14.08
N LEU A 371 -9.68 18.78 14.77
CA LEU A 371 -9.35 17.41 14.37
C LEU A 371 -10.18 16.37 15.13
N LEU A 372 -10.75 16.72 16.28
CA LEU A 372 -11.66 15.89 17.06
C LEU A 372 -12.69 16.78 17.75
N ARG A 373 -13.98 16.40 17.68
CA ARG A 373 -15.09 17.17 18.24
C ARG A 373 -16.05 16.25 18.97
N ASP A 374 -16.28 16.52 20.25
CA ASP A 374 -17.27 15.84 21.12
C ASP A 374 -17.25 14.30 21.01
N PHE A 375 -16.06 13.72 20.97
CA PHE A 375 -15.90 12.28 20.85
C PHE A 375 -16.09 11.61 22.22
N THR A 376 -16.99 10.64 22.27
CA THR A 376 -17.28 9.84 23.47
C THR A 376 -17.28 8.38 23.11
N TYR A 377 -16.40 7.60 23.73
CA TYR A 377 -16.28 6.17 23.51
C TYR A 377 -15.56 5.46 24.65
N ASP A 378 -15.97 4.22 24.96
CA ASP A 378 -15.38 3.35 25.97
C ASP A 378 -14.67 2.19 25.30
N PHE A 379 -13.34 2.27 25.20
CA PHE A 379 -12.53 1.16 24.70
C PHE A 379 -12.52 0.01 25.71
N ARG A 380 -12.80 -1.18 25.23
CA ARG A 380 -12.87 -2.40 26.03
C ARG A 380 -11.75 -3.37 25.68
N GLN A 381 -11.56 -4.34 26.55
CA GLN A 381 -10.73 -5.49 26.26
C GLN A 381 -11.26 -6.21 25.00
N ARG A 382 -10.37 -6.58 24.08
CA ARG A 382 -10.68 -7.23 22.79
C ARG A 382 -11.38 -6.38 21.75
N ASP A 383 -11.59 -5.09 21.97
CA ASP A 383 -12.04 -4.23 20.90
C ASP A 383 -11.03 -4.26 19.74
N ARG A 384 -11.53 -4.40 18.52
CA ARG A 384 -10.74 -4.46 17.27
C ARG A 384 -11.24 -3.40 16.33
N ILE A 385 -10.64 -2.23 16.43
CA ILE A 385 -11.12 -1.01 15.77
C ILE A 385 -10.15 -0.62 14.65
N CYS A 386 -10.67 -0.37 13.45
CA CYS A 386 -9.90 0.28 12.41
C CYS A 386 -10.36 1.73 12.23
N ILE A 387 -9.40 2.63 12.12
CA ILE A 387 -9.63 4.05 11.86
C ILE A 387 -9.42 4.29 10.36
N VAL A 388 -10.46 4.84 9.72
CA VAL A 388 -10.45 5.14 8.29
C VAL A 388 -10.80 6.61 8.03
N GLY A 389 -10.34 7.16 6.92
CA GLY A 389 -10.60 8.55 6.52
C GLY A 389 -9.49 9.11 5.65
N ASN A 390 -9.72 10.26 5.03
CA ASN A 390 -8.77 10.89 4.12
C ASN A 390 -7.46 11.32 4.83
N ASN A 391 -6.44 11.62 4.06
CA ASN A 391 -5.19 12.10 4.63
C ASN A 391 -5.36 13.49 5.24
N GLY A 392 -4.71 13.73 6.39
CA GLY A 392 -4.76 15.02 7.10
C GLY A 392 -6.02 15.28 7.94
N VAL A 393 -6.95 14.33 8.06
CA VAL A 393 -8.17 14.49 8.89
C VAL A 393 -7.93 14.30 10.39
N GLY A 394 -6.72 13.89 10.82
CA GLY A 394 -6.38 13.77 12.24
C GLY A 394 -6.26 12.34 12.77
N LYS A 395 -6.19 11.30 11.91
CA LYS A 395 -6.07 9.89 12.34
C LYS A 395 -4.88 9.65 13.28
N SER A 396 -3.66 9.97 12.84
CA SER A 396 -2.44 9.80 13.66
C SER A 396 -2.43 10.71 14.89
N THR A 397 -3.07 11.89 14.82
CA THR A 397 -3.25 12.78 15.97
C THR A 397 -4.15 12.13 17.02
N PHE A 398 -5.25 11.50 16.61
CA PHE A 398 -6.12 10.74 17.52
C PHE A 398 -5.36 9.61 18.21
N LEU A 399 -4.52 8.85 17.49
CA LEU A 399 -3.71 7.80 18.10
C LEU A 399 -2.74 8.37 19.15
N ARG A 400 -2.12 9.52 18.91
CA ARG A 400 -1.23 10.19 19.85
C ARG A 400 -1.96 10.76 21.07
N VAL A 401 -3.22 11.17 20.90
CA VAL A 401 -4.10 11.53 22.03
C VAL A 401 -4.44 10.30 22.85
N LEU A 402 -4.82 9.19 22.21
CA LEU A 402 -5.16 7.92 22.87
C LEU A 402 -3.97 7.37 23.68
N THR A 403 -2.75 7.47 23.16
CA THR A 403 -1.53 7.03 23.86
C THR A 403 -1.03 8.02 24.91
N GLY A 404 -1.68 9.19 25.05
CA GLY A 404 -1.31 10.22 26.01
C GLY A 404 -0.10 11.09 25.61
N GLU A 405 0.38 10.97 24.37
CA GLU A 405 1.46 11.83 23.85
C GLU A 405 1.00 13.27 23.63
N LEU A 406 -0.27 13.48 23.34
CA LEU A 406 -0.88 14.81 23.15
C LEU A 406 -2.05 15.00 24.12
N PRO A 407 -2.09 16.16 24.83
CA PRO A 407 -3.22 16.48 25.71
C PRO A 407 -4.46 16.87 24.90
N LEU A 408 -5.63 16.59 25.44
CA LEU A 408 -6.91 17.06 24.89
C LEU A 408 -7.06 18.55 25.02
N SER A 409 -7.73 19.18 24.05
CA SER A 409 -8.16 20.60 24.14
C SER A 409 -9.45 20.77 24.92
N ALA A 410 -10.33 19.76 24.92
CA ALA A 410 -11.61 19.75 25.62
C ALA A 410 -11.99 18.31 26.01
N GLY A 411 -12.86 18.15 27.01
CA GLY A 411 -13.30 16.86 27.51
C GLY A 411 -12.29 16.16 28.41
N SER A 412 -12.41 14.84 28.51
CA SER A 412 -11.51 14.04 29.36
C SER A 412 -11.18 12.69 28.74
N LEU A 413 -9.98 12.22 28.99
CA LEU A 413 -9.50 10.86 28.69
C LEU A 413 -9.06 10.21 30.01
N ARG A 414 -9.62 9.06 30.32
CA ARG A 414 -9.20 8.20 31.43
C ARG A 414 -8.66 6.91 30.87
N VAL A 415 -7.41 6.56 31.22
CA VAL A 415 -6.77 5.31 30.82
C VAL A 415 -6.68 4.39 32.05
N GLY A 416 -6.92 3.11 31.85
CA GLY A 416 -6.84 2.10 32.92
C GLY A 416 -5.42 1.93 33.44
N GLU A 417 -5.27 1.72 34.76
CA GLU A 417 -3.93 1.59 35.41
C GLU A 417 -3.12 0.39 34.91
N THR A 418 -3.80 -0.64 34.39
CA THR A 418 -3.15 -1.86 33.87
C THR A 418 -2.82 -1.81 32.39
N VAL A 419 -3.12 -0.67 31.72
CA VAL A 419 -2.93 -0.51 30.28
C VAL A 419 -1.46 -0.34 29.96
N ARG A 420 -1.01 -1.11 28.97
CA ARG A 420 0.33 -1.03 28.37
C ARG A 420 0.18 -0.85 26.88
N PHE A 421 0.43 0.37 26.41
CA PHE A 421 0.37 0.68 24.98
C PHE A 421 1.61 0.13 24.27
N GLY A 422 1.38 -0.54 23.12
CA GLY A 422 2.38 -0.77 22.10
C GLY A 422 2.04 0.09 20.91
N TYR A 423 2.80 1.14 20.65
CA TYR A 423 2.54 2.05 19.54
C TYR A 423 3.54 1.85 18.41
N TYR A 424 3.03 1.44 17.25
CA TYR A 424 3.79 1.39 16.00
C TYR A 424 3.47 2.65 15.20
N ALA A 425 4.40 3.60 15.24
CA ALA A 425 4.26 4.90 14.58
C ALA A 425 4.65 4.81 13.09
N GLN A 426 3.98 5.60 12.25
CA GLN A 426 4.31 5.76 10.83
C GLN A 426 5.75 6.30 10.63
N GLN A 427 6.26 7.09 11.55
CA GLN A 427 7.66 7.53 11.52
C GLN A 427 8.58 6.36 11.90
N GLY A 428 9.68 6.17 11.14
CA GLY A 428 10.64 5.08 11.35
C GLY A 428 11.22 5.00 12.75
N LEU A 429 11.88 3.88 13.01
CA LEU A 429 12.57 3.61 14.26
C LEU A 429 13.58 4.74 14.56
N ARG A 430 13.34 5.48 15.63
CA ARG A 430 14.29 6.46 16.15
C ARG A 430 15.25 5.73 17.06
N LEU A 431 16.48 5.57 16.60
CA LEU A 431 17.55 4.93 17.33
C LEU A 431 18.42 5.97 18.04
N SER A 432 18.80 5.69 19.28
CA SER A 432 19.92 6.38 19.88
C SER A 432 21.24 5.89 19.27
N PRO A 433 22.32 6.66 19.31
CA PRO A 433 23.63 6.23 18.79
C PRO A 433 24.11 4.90 19.40
N GLU A 434 23.74 4.63 20.65
CA GLU A 434 24.05 3.38 21.37
C GLU A 434 23.26 2.20 20.79
N GLN A 435 22.00 2.40 20.44
CA GLN A 435 21.13 1.38 19.84
C GLN A 435 21.54 1.03 18.40
N GLU A 436 22.07 1.98 17.64
CA GLU A 436 22.55 1.73 16.27
C GLU A 436 23.70 0.71 16.21
N VAL A 437 24.49 0.61 17.28
CA VAL A 437 25.66 -0.29 17.37
C VAL A 437 25.27 -1.68 17.89
N LEU A 438 24.11 -1.83 18.50
CA LEU A 438 23.64 -3.11 19.05
C LEU A 438 23.38 -4.15 17.94
N PRO A 439 23.72 -5.43 18.18
CA PRO A 439 23.22 -6.53 17.35
C PRO A 439 21.69 -6.62 17.42
N VAL A 440 21.05 -7.00 16.30
CA VAL A 440 19.59 -7.13 16.19
C VAL A 440 19.01 -8.02 17.31
N LEU A 441 19.64 -9.17 17.55
CA LEU A 441 19.21 -10.10 18.59
C LEU A 441 19.20 -9.44 19.98
N LYS A 442 20.28 -8.74 20.32
CA LYS A 442 20.42 -8.06 21.62
C LYS A 442 19.42 -6.92 21.77
N PHE A 443 19.16 -6.18 20.69
CA PHE A 443 18.16 -5.10 20.67
C PHE A 443 16.75 -5.60 21.01
N ILE A 444 16.36 -6.79 20.53
CA ILE A 444 15.06 -7.40 20.85
C ILE A 444 15.07 -8.01 22.27
N GLN A 445 16.18 -8.58 22.72
CA GLN A 445 16.32 -9.06 24.11
C GLN A 445 16.10 -7.93 25.12
N GLU A 446 16.75 -6.77 24.92
CA GLU A 446 16.55 -5.58 25.76
C GLU A 446 15.08 -5.10 25.74
N ALA A 447 14.40 -5.17 24.57
CA ALA A 447 12.99 -4.83 24.49
C ALA A 447 12.09 -5.79 25.29
N ILE A 448 12.40 -7.09 25.32
CA ILE A 448 11.68 -8.09 26.12
C ILE A 448 11.92 -7.85 27.62
N GLU A 449 13.15 -7.57 28.02
CA GLU A 449 13.52 -7.27 29.43
C GLU A 449 12.81 -6.03 29.94
N LEU A 450 12.82 -4.92 29.19
CA LEU A 450 12.07 -3.70 29.51
C LEU A 450 10.56 -3.94 29.66
N GLY A 451 9.98 -4.80 28.81
CA GLY A 451 8.58 -5.23 28.91
C GLY A 451 8.30 -6.04 30.19
N SER A 452 9.29 -6.76 30.74
CA SER A 452 9.14 -7.56 31.99
C SER A 452 9.32 -6.73 33.24
N GLU A 453 10.19 -5.74 33.24
CA GLU A 453 10.50 -4.90 34.41
C GLU A 453 9.38 -3.91 34.77
N SER A 454 8.59 -3.46 33.80
CA SER A 454 7.44 -2.59 34.04
C SER A 454 6.26 -3.23 34.78
N SER A 455 6.50 -4.38 35.44
CA SER A 455 5.48 -5.14 36.19
C SER A 455 5.37 -4.72 37.66
N GLY A 456 6.11 -3.70 38.12
CA GLY A 456 5.96 -3.11 39.45
C GLY A 456 5.01 -1.92 39.44
N PRO A 457 4.30 -1.60 40.50
CA PRO A 457 3.38 -0.47 40.52
C PRO A 457 4.16 0.84 40.62
N GLU A 458 4.62 1.36 39.50
CA GLU A 458 4.87 2.79 39.39
C GLU A 458 3.53 3.49 39.18
N LYS A 459 3.13 4.24 40.18
CA LYS A 459 1.97 5.13 40.10
C LYS A 459 2.27 6.26 39.12
N PRO A 460 1.62 6.35 37.97
CA PRO A 460 1.43 7.61 37.32
C PRO A 460 0.09 8.18 37.83
N ASP A 461 0.21 9.22 38.64
CA ASP A 461 -0.91 10.11 38.94
C ASP A 461 -1.21 10.89 37.62
N THR A 462 -2.08 10.31 36.80
CA THR A 462 -2.42 10.91 35.51
C THR A 462 -3.93 10.98 35.34
N THR A 463 -4.53 11.76 36.17
CA THR A 463 -5.76 12.46 35.80
C THR A 463 -5.34 13.64 34.95
N VAL A 464 -5.30 13.50 33.63
CA VAL A 464 -5.07 14.63 32.72
C VAL A 464 -6.34 15.47 32.73
N ARG A 465 -6.44 16.39 33.67
CA ARG A 465 -7.42 17.47 33.63
C ARG A 465 -6.97 18.48 32.60
N ALA A 466 -7.87 18.88 31.71
CA ALA A 466 -7.69 20.06 30.87
C ALA A 466 -7.38 21.27 31.76
N VAL A 467 -6.15 21.72 31.77
CA VAL A 467 -5.78 22.97 32.43
C VAL A 467 -6.04 24.08 31.43
N VAL A 468 -7.15 24.78 31.64
CA VAL A 468 -7.36 26.10 31.03
C VAL A 468 -6.24 27.00 31.57
N SER A 469 -5.33 27.39 30.71
CA SER A 469 -4.20 28.28 31.05
C SER A 469 -4.69 29.72 31.17
N GLU A 470 -4.94 30.14 32.40
CA GLU A 470 -4.78 31.53 32.79
C GLU A 470 -3.55 31.65 33.71
N ASP A 471 -2.69 32.56 33.30
CA ASP A 471 -1.61 33.20 34.05
C ASP A 471 -0.16 32.77 33.79
N LEU A 472 0.44 33.60 32.96
CA LEU A 472 1.87 33.88 32.96
C LEU A 472 2.30 34.62 34.27
N GLY A 473 3.26 34.02 34.96
CA GLY A 473 4.12 34.85 35.82
C GLY A 473 4.42 34.31 37.20
N ARG A 474 5.55 33.61 37.37
CA ARG A 474 6.58 33.95 38.35
C ARG A 474 7.69 32.90 38.41
N ARG A 475 8.86 33.34 37.97
CA ARG A 475 10.13 32.65 38.26
C ARG A 475 10.39 32.64 39.78
N LYS A 476 10.83 31.49 40.33
CA LYS A 476 11.80 31.48 41.41
C LYS A 476 12.72 30.27 41.34
N ARG A 477 14.00 30.56 41.24
CA ARG A 477 15.11 29.63 41.42
C ARG A 477 15.11 29.05 42.82
N LEU A 478 15.48 27.79 42.97
CA LEU A 478 16.25 27.34 44.11
C LEU A 478 17.19 26.19 43.68
N ALA A 479 18.42 26.38 44.06
CA ALA A 479 19.57 25.57 43.73
C ALA A 479 19.71 24.36 44.69
N GLY A 480 20.32 23.29 44.16
CA GLY A 480 21.34 22.53 44.90
C GLY A 480 20.87 21.35 45.72
N LYS A 481 21.13 20.16 45.20
CA LYS A 481 21.97 19.17 45.90
C LYS A 481 22.13 17.93 44.99
N GLU A 482 23.33 17.74 44.49
CA GLU A 482 23.81 16.47 43.96
C GLU A 482 23.84 15.43 45.13
N SER A 483 23.16 14.35 44.91
CA SER A 483 23.37 13.13 45.73
C SER A 483 23.72 11.99 44.78
N THR A 484 24.98 11.70 44.68
CA THR A 484 25.54 10.53 44.03
C THR A 484 25.06 9.30 44.79
N VAL A 485 24.16 8.53 44.19
CA VAL A 485 23.79 7.20 44.68
C VAL A 485 24.58 6.17 43.87
N THR A 486 25.57 5.58 44.52
CA THR A 486 26.29 4.41 44.01
C THR A 486 25.37 3.20 44.16
N ILE A 487 24.88 2.65 43.06
CA ILE A 487 24.12 1.39 43.10
C ILE A 487 25.12 0.25 42.87
N GLU A 488 25.33 -0.54 43.91
CA GLU A 488 25.99 -1.85 43.81
C GLU A 488 25.06 -2.79 43.05
N VAL A 489 25.45 -3.15 41.83
CA VAL A 489 24.79 -4.21 41.04
C VAL A 489 25.29 -5.57 41.55
N GLN A 490 24.48 -6.25 42.33
CA GLN A 490 24.70 -7.65 42.67
C GLN A 490 24.14 -8.57 41.60
N ASP A 491 24.98 -9.47 41.12
CA ASP A 491 24.75 -10.49 40.14
C ASP A 491 23.47 -11.34 40.37
N ARG A 492 22.42 -11.07 39.58
CA ARG A 492 21.30 -12.00 39.31
C ARG A 492 21.14 -12.26 37.81
N VAL A 493 22.24 -12.41 37.08
CA VAL A 493 22.25 -12.26 35.61
C VAL A 493 22.13 -13.58 34.83
N SER A 494 22.13 -14.79 35.44
CA SER A 494 22.39 -15.99 34.62
C SER A 494 21.19 -16.83 34.17
N ALA A 495 20.02 -16.71 34.80
CA ALA A 495 18.85 -17.52 34.39
C ALA A 495 17.82 -16.73 33.52
N SER A 496 17.70 -15.42 33.70
CA SER A 496 16.79 -14.54 32.96
C SER A 496 17.25 -14.33 31.53
N SER A 497 18.55 -14.19 31.27
CA SER A 497 19.10 -13.89 29.94
C SER A 497 18.92 -15.02 28.91
N ALA A 498 18.93 -16.29 29.33
CA ALA A 498 18.78 -17.43 28.44
C ALA A 498 17.34 -17.65 27.95
N VAL A 499 16.36 -17.26 28.76
CA VAL A 499 14.93 -17.29 28.38
C VAL A 499 14.66 -16.17 27.39
N SER A 500 15.14 -14.95 27.65
CA SER A 500 15.02 -13.78 26.79
C SER A 500 15.65 -14.01 25.40
N GLU A 501 16.78 -14.72 25.30
CA GLU A 501 17.39 -15.02 23.98
C GLU A 501 16.56 -15.97 23.15
N ARG A 502 15.97 -17.01 23.75
CA ARG A 502 15.09 -17.93 23.02
C ARG A 502 13.83 -17.24 22.52
N ASP A 503 13.24 -16.40 23.33
CA ASP A 503 12.04 -15.65 23.00
C ASP A 503 12.33 -14.62 21.90
N ALA A 504 13.47 -13.95 21.97
CA ALA A 504 13.93 -13.03 20.91
C ALA A 504 14.16 -13.76 19.58
N MET A 505 14.87 -14.90 19.59
CA MET A 505 15.08 -15.71 18.39
C MET A 505 13.76 -16.23 17.82
N PHE A 506 12.84 -16.60 18.67
CA PHE A 506 11.53 -17.09 18.30
C PHE A 506 10.71 -16.00 17.62
N LEU A 507 10.61 -14.80 18.22
CA LEU A 507 9.91 -13.64 17.66
C LEU A 507 10.50 -13.23 16.30
N LEU A 508 11.83 -13.13 16.21
CA LEU A 508 12.55 -12.84 14.98
C LEU A 508 12.28 -13.87 13.88
N SER A 509 12.27 -15.16 14.25
CA SER A 509 11.99 -16.26 13.30
C SER A 509 10.56 -16.25 12.80
N ARG A 510 9.58 -15.94 13.67
CA ARG A 510 8.16 -15.87 13.32
C ARG A 510 7.89 -14.80 12.27
N PHE A 511 8.48 -13.65 12.43
CA PHE A 511 8.37 -12.55 11.45
C PHE A 511 9.43 -12.64 10.35
N GLN A 512 9.99 -13.84 10.12
CA GLN A 512 10.90 -14.16 9.02
C GLN A 512 12.11 -13.21 8.91
N PHE A 513 12.62 -12.76 10.07
CA PHE A 513 13.84 -11.97 10.07
C PHE A 513 15.03 -12.85 9.62
N PRO A 514 15.90 -12.37 8.69
CA PRO A 514 16.98 -13.18 8.14
C PRO A 514 17.96 -13.65 9.22
N LYS A 515 18.14 -14.97 9.37
CA LYS A 515 19.05 -15.55 10.39
C LYS A 515 20.48 -15.02 10.27
N GLN A 516 20.91 -14.70 9.08
CA GLN A 516 22.26 -14.17 8.81
C GLN A 516 22.46 -12.76 9.38
N ARG A 517 21.35 -11.99 9.56
CA ARG A 517 21.33 -10.62 10.05
C ARG A 517 21.16 -10.48 11.56
N LEU A 518 20.99 -11.58 12.31
CA LEU A 518 20.72 -11.54 13.75
C LEU A 518 21.85 -10.88 14.57
N TYR A 519 23.08 -11.01 14.07
CA TYR A 519 24.26 -10.46 14.74
C TYR A 519 24.77 -9.16 14.07
N ASP A 520 24.11 -8.70 13.00
CA ASP A 520 24.45 -7.43 12.36
C ASP A 520 23.98 -6.27 13.25
N ARG A 521 24.66 -5.12 13.10
CA ARG A 521 24.28 -3.90 13.83
C ARG A 521 22.97 -3.34 13.27
N VAL A 522 22.10 -2.85 14.15
CA VAL A 522 20.80 -2.27 13.77
C VAL A 522 20.97 -1.11 12.77
N GLY A 523 22.02 -0.32 12.93
CA GLY A 523 22.34 0.78 12.01
C GLY A 523 22.66 0.36 10.56
N GLN A 524 23.02 -0.91 10.32
CA GLN A 524 23.35 -1.45 8.98
C GLN A 524 22.16 -2.09 8.25
N LEU A 525 20.99 -2.12 8.89
CA LEU A 525 19.79 -2.70 8.29
C LEU A 525 19.20 -1.79 7.20
N SER A 526 18.62 -2.43 6.18
CA SER A 526 17.80 -1.74 5.18
C SER A 526 16.55 -1.09 5.80
N GLY A 527 15.94 -0.12 5.10
CA GLY A 527 14.72 0.54 5.55
C GLY A 527 13.60 -0.44 5.92
N GLY A 528 13.33 -1.42 5.07
CA GLY A 528 12.32 -2.45 5.32
C GLY A 528 12.67 -3.37 6.50
N GLU A 529 13.94 -3.75 6.69
CA GLU A 529 14.40 -4.53 7.84
C GLU A 529 14.26 -3.73 9.14
N ARG A 530 14.56 -2.43 9.13
CA ARG A 530 14.35 -1.52 10.27
C ARG A 530 12.89 -1.39 10.65
N ARG A 531 11.98 -1.28 9.67
CA ARG A 531 10.54 -1.24 9.90
C ARG A 531 10.03 -2.53 10.54
N ARG A 532 10.48 -3.67 10.04
CA ARG A 532 10.18 -4.98 10.62
C ARG A 532 10.70 -5.09 12.05
N LEU A 533 11.93 -4.61 12.30
CA LEU A 533 12.51 -4.59 13.64
C LEU A 533 11.74 -3.67 14.60
N GLN A 534 11.24 -2.53 14.13
CA GLN A 534 10.38 -1.62 14.90
C GLN A 534 9.09 -2.33 15.35
N LEU A 535 8.44 -3.06 14.46
CA LEU A 535 7.26 -3.84 14.79
C LEU A 535 7.59 -4.90 15.87
N LEU A 536 8.68 -5.63 15.67
CA LEU A 536 9.13 -6.65 16.61
C LEU A 536 9.46 -6.07 17.99
N GLN A 537 10.07 -4.89 18.05
CA GLN A 537 10.34 -4.17 19.31
C GLN A 537 9.04 -3.83 20.05
N VAL A 538 8.00 -3.40 19.34
CA VAL A 538 6.70 -3.10 19.95
C VAL A 538 6.06 -4.37 20.50
N LEU A 539 6.07 -5.46 19.73
CA LEU A 539 5.48 -6.74 20.15
C LEU A 539 6.27 -7.40 21.28
N ALA A 540 7.61 -7.26 21.30
CA ALA A 540 8.50 -7.79 22.33
C ALA A 540 8.15 -7.27 23.73
N LYS A 541 7.64 -6.05 23.86
CA LYS A 541 7.19 -5.44 25.11
C LYS A 541 5.89 -6.05 25.66
N SER A 542 5.31 -7.02 24.96
CA SER A 542 4.04 -7.70 25.33
C SER A 542 2.92 -6.72 25.72
N PRO A 543 2.55 -5.77 24.82
CA PRO A 543 1.49 -4.81 25.10
C PRO A 543 0.13 -5.51 25.24
N ASN A 544 -0.79 -4.90 26.00
CA ASN A 544 -2.17 -5.34 26.08
C ASN A 544 -3.13 -4.40 25.32
N VAL A 545 -2.63 -3.25 24.86
CA VAL A 545 -3.29 -2.36 23.90
C VAL A 545 -2.31 -2.08 22.78
N LEU A 546 -2.64 -2.52 21.59
CA LEU A 546 -1.79 -2.36 20.41
C LEU A 546 -2.36 -1.30 19.48
N VAL A 547 -1.56 -0.29 19.20
CA VAL A 547 -1.90 0.83 18.31
C VAL A 547 -0.98 0.79 17.10
N LEU A 548 -1.54 0.61 15.91
CA LEU A 548 -0.79 0.49 14.66
C LEU A 548 -1.17 1.63 13.70
N ASP A 549 -0.20 2.46 13.33
CA ASP A 549 -0.38 3.56 12.39
C ASP A 549 0.22 3.21 11.02
N GLU A 550 -0.66 2.88 10.05
CA GLU A 550 -0.34 2.47 8.68
C GLU A 550 0.74 1.35 8.60
N PRO A 551 0.56 0.19 9.28
CA PRO A 551 1.57 -0.86 9.29
C PRO A 551 1.75 -1.51 7.91
N THR A 552 0.77 -1.38 7.03
CA THR A 552 0.75 -2.01 5.70
C THR A 552 1.67 -1.32 4.68
N ASN A 553 2.00 -0.04 4.88
CA ASN A 553 2.79 0.74 3.91
C ASN A 553 4.26 0.30 3.78
N ASP A 554 4.84 -0.24 4.85
CA ASP A 554 6.29 -0.47 4.94
C ASP A 554 6.66 -1.96 5.13
N LEU A 555 5.66 -2.82 5.33
CA LEU A 555 5.85 -4.24 5.57
C LEU A 555 5.61 -5.03 4.27
N ASP A 556 6.44 -6.03 4.00
CA ASP A 556 6.20 -6.93 2.88
C ASP A 556 5.01 -7.88 3.15
N LEU A 557 4.46 -8.44 2.08
CA LEU A 557 3.28 -9.29 2.11
C LEU A 557 3.42 -10.50 3.06
N GLN A 558 4.63 -11.04 3.23
CA GLN A 558 4.88 -12.17 4.13
C GLN A 558 4.87 -11.73 5.59
N THR A 559 5.50 -10.61 5.90
CA THR A 559 5.48 -10.01 7.25
C THR A 559 4.06 -9.59 7.64
N LEU A 560 3.31 -9.01 6.70
CA LEU A 560 1.89 -8.66 6.90
C LEU A 560 1.05 -9.90 7.22
N SER A 561 1.23 -11.00 6.47
CA SER A 561 0.52 -12.25 6.77
C SER A 561 0.85 -12.80 8.16
N SER A 562 2.13 -12.73 8.59
CA SER A 562 2.55 -13.13 9.93
C SER A 562 1.96 -12.22 11.02
N LEU A 563 1.83 -10.91 10.74
CA LEU A 563 1.19 -9.95 11.64
C LEU A 563 -0.30 -10.24 11.79
N GLU A 564 -1.00 -10.47 10.68
CA GLU A 564 -2.42 -10.85 10.69
C GLU A 564 -2.66 -12.11 11.51
N GLU A 565 -1.87 -13.16 11.28
CA GLU A 565 -1.96 -14.41 12.04
C GLU A 565 -1.72 -14.17 13.54
N TYR A 566 -0.71 -13.35 13.88
CA TYR A 566 -0.48 -12.96 15.28
C TYR A 566 -1.67 -12.23 15.89
N LEU A 567 -2.23 -11.24 15.19
CA LEU A 567 -3.34 -10.43 15.67
C LEU A 567 -4.63 -11.24 15.81
N THR A 568 -4.89 -12.19 14.90
CA THR A 568 -6.12 -13.00 14.93
C THR A 568 -6.04 -14.16 15.90
N GLU A 569 -4.90 -14.85 16.01
CA GLU A 569 -4.79 -16.11 16.74
C GLU A 569 -4.16 -15.96 18.13
N SER A 570 -3.30 -14.96 18.30
CA SER A 570 -2.45 -14.88 19.51
C SER A 570 -2.72 -13.63 20.35
N PHE A 571 -3.24 -12.55 19.78
CA PHE A 571 -3.42 -11.30 20.52
C PHE A 571 -4.84 -11.16 21.07
N ASP A 572 -4.98 -11.21 22.40
CA ASP A 572 -6.25 -11.11 23.15
C ASP A 572 -6.53 -9.69 23.69
N GLY A 573 -5.67 -8.71 23.39
CA GLY A 573 -5.78 -7.33 23.85
C GLY A 573 -6.68 -6.44 22.98
N CYS A 574 -6.75 -5.15 23.33
CA CYS A 574 -7.42 -4.13 22.51
C CYS A 574 -6.53 -3.72 21.33
N LEU A 575 -7.09 -3.70 20.14
CA LEU A 575 -6.40 -3.35 18.89
C LEU A 575 -7.03 -2.10 18.26
N VAL A 576 -6.19 -1.09 18.01
CA VAL A 576 -6.56 0.11 17.25
C VAL A 576 -5.61 0.26 16.07
N VAL A 577 -6.13 0.22 14.86
CA VAL A 577 -5.34 0.23 13.63
C VAL A 577 -5.78 1.37 12.72
N VAL A 578 -4.83 2.07 12.13
CA VAL A 578 -5.06 2.92 10.95
C VAL A 578 -4.51 2.17 9.74
N SER A 579 -5.34 1.86 8.76
CA SER A 579 -4.90 1.24 7.50
C SER A 579 -5.91 1.48 6.38
N HIS A 580 -5.40 1.47 5.15
CA HIS A 580 -6.18 1.53 3.92
C HIS A 580 -6.23 0.17 3.18
N ASP A 581 -5.49 -0.84 3.63
CA ASP A 581 -5.53 -2.20 3.07
C ASP A 581 -6.81 -2.93 3.51
N SER A 582 -7.74 -3.12 2.57
CA SER A 582 -9.03 -3.77 2.85
C SER A 582 -8.89 -5.24 3.28
N TYR A 583 -7.89 -5.97 2.79
CA TYR A 583 -7.63 -7.36 3.20
C TYR A 583 -7.21 -7.44 4.66
N PHE A 584 -6.28 -6.56 5.05
CA PHE A 584 -5.82 -6.47 6.42
C PHE A 584 -6.94 -6.07 7.38
N VAL A 585 -7.67 -4.99 7.05
CA VAL A 585 -8.74 -4.46 7.90
C VAL A 585 -9.88 -5.47 8.06
N ASN A 586 -10.37 -6.07 6.97
CA ASN A 586 -11.45 -7.06 7.04
C ASN A 586 -11.09 -8.31 7.85
N ARG A 587 -9.78 -8.62 8.00
CA ARG A 587 -9.31 -9.78 8.76
C ARG A 587 -9.12 -9.49 10.24
N VAL A 588 -8.73 -8.26 10.60
CA VAL A 588 -8.30 -7.94 11.98
C VAL A 588 -9.26 -7.02 12.74
N ALA A 589 -10.10 -6.24 12.05
CA ALA A 589 -11.03 -5.29 12.65
C ALA A 589 -12.47 -5.81 12.68
N GLU A 590 -13.23 -5.45 13.70
CA GLU A 590 -14.63 -5.79 13.87
C GLU A 590 -15.54 -4.59 13.52
N HIS A 591 -15.07 -3.35 13.75
CA HIS A 591 -15.78 -2.15 13.38
C HIS A 591 -14.82 -0.99 13.06
N LEU A 592 -15.36 0.10 12.51
CA LEU A 592 -14.58 1.19 11.95
C LEU A 592 -14.91 2.52 12.62
N PHE A 593 -13.88 3.32 12.92
CA PHE A 593 -14.04 4.75 13.18
C PHE A 593 -13.78 5.53 11.91
N VAL A 594 -14.82 6.11 11.35
CA VAL A 594 -14.77 6.88 10.11
C VAL A 594 -14.57 8.35 10.45
N PHE A 595 -13.43 8.91 10.06
CA PHE A 595 -13.11 10.32 10.18
C PHE A 595 -13.62 11.04 8.93
N GLU A 596 -14.80 11.70 9.07
CA GLU A 596 -15.46 12.39 7.94
C GLU A 596 -14.90 13.81 7.68
N GLY A 597 -14.02 14.31 8.53
CA GLY A 597 -13.49 15.68 8.51
C GLY A 597 -14.17 16.58 9.55
N GLU A 598 -13.71 17.83 9.70
CA GLU A 598 -14.21 18.81 10.66
C GLU A 598 -14.30 18.29 12.11
N GLY A 599 -13.51 17.30 12.44
CA GLY A 599 -13.44 16.67 13.77
C GLY A 599 -14.55 15.66 14.06
N LEU A 600 -15.39 15.32 13.09
CA LEU A 600 -16.44 14.33 13.26
C LEU A 600 -15.90 12.92 13.08
N VAL A 601 -16.17 12.08 14.07
CA VAL A 601 -15.83 10.64 14.05
C VAL A 601 -17.12 9.85 14.16
N ARG A 602 -17.37 9.00 13.19
CA ARG A 602 -18.53 8.13 13.15
C ARG A 602 -18.12 6.70 13.43
N ASP A 603 -18.80 6.05 14.37
CA ASP A 603 -18.68 4.60 14.59
C ASP A 603 -19.56 3.86 13.57
N PHE A 604 -18.90 3.05 12.71
CA PHE A 604 -19.54 2.24 11.69
C PHE A 604 -19.42 0.76 12.06
N GLN A 605 -20.55 0.16 12.39
CA GLN A 605 -20.65 -1.25 12.73
C GLN A 605 -20.75 -2.08 11.45
N GLY A 606 -19.65 -2.68 11.01
CA GLY A 606 -19.59 -3.49 9.79
C GLY A 606 -18.17 -3.64 9.26
N SER A 607 -18.04 -4.44 8.20
CA SER A 607 -16.78 -4.67 7.53
C SER A 607 -16.31 -3.46 6.72
N TYR A 608 -15.01 -3.41 6.43
CA TYR A 608 -14.46 -2.36 5.57
C TYR A 608 -15.04 -2.40 4.15
N SER A 609 -15.34 -3.58 3.63
CA SER A 609 -15.97 -3.75 2.33
C SER A 609 -17.40 -3.17 2.29
N GLU A 610 -18.18 -3.34 3.37
CA GLU A 610 -19.51 -2.73 3.50
C GLU A 610 -19.44 -1.22 3.59
N TYR A 611 -18.42 -0.69 4.30
CA TYR A 611 -18.18 0.75 4.35
C TYR A 611 -17.83 1.33 2.98
N LEU A 612 -16.98 0.65 2.19
CA LEU A 612 -16.66 1.10 0.83
C LEU A 612 -17.89 1.15 -0.07
N ASN A 613 -18.74 0.12 -0.03
CA ASN A 613 -20.00 0.11 -0.78
C ASN A 613 -20.94 1.26 -0.35
N TYR A 614 -21.13 1.44 0.97
CA TYR A 614 -21.91 2.56 1.51
C TYR A 614 -21.37 3.92 1.04
N ARG A 615 -20.05 4.08 0.99
CA ARG A 615 -19.39 5.30 0.53
C ARG A 615 -19.63 5.56 -0.96
N LEU A 616 -19.54 4.54 -1.80
CA LEU A 616 -19.83 4.61 -3.23
C LEU A 616 -21.29 5.02 -3.48
N GLU A 617 -22.23 4.41 -2.80
CA GLU A 617 -23.65 4.75 -2.89
C GLU A 617 -23.92 6.22 -2.48
N ARG A 618 -23.32 6.66 -1.37
CA ARG A 618 -23.44 8.05 -0.89
C ARG A 618 -22.86 9.05 -1.89
N ARG A 619 -21.74 8.75 -2.51
CA ARG A 619 -21.15 9.59 -3.57
C ARG A 619 -22.06 9.68 -4.79
N HIS A 620 -22.59 8.55 -5.21
CA HIS A 620 -23.53 8.52 -6.34
C HIS A 620 -24.77 9.38 -6.07
N GLN A 621 -25.35 9.26 -4.88
CA GLN A 621 -26.48 10.09 -4.44
C GLN A 621 -26.12 11.59 -4.40
N GLN A 622 -24.94 11.95 -3.87
CA GLN A 622 -24.47 13.33 -3.84
C GLN A 622 -24.23 13.89 -5.25
N SER A 623 -23.68 13.09 -6.15
CA SER A 623 -23.51 13.48 -7.56
C SER A 623 -24.86 13.76 -8.23
N LEU A 624 -25.84 12.90 -8.03
CA LEU A 624 -27.21 13.11 -8.55
C LEU A 624 -27.87 14.37 -7.95
N MET A 625 -27.71 14.62 -6.66
CA MET A 625 -28.22 15.83 -6.00
C MET A 625 -27.56 17.10 -6.55
N SER A 626 -26.23 17.09 -6.69
CA SER A 626 -25.49 18.22 -7.24
C SER A 626 -25.84 18.52 -8.71
N GLN A 627 -26.11 17.49 -9.51
CA GLN A 627 -26.61 17.64 -10.87
C GLN A 627 -28.03 18.22 -10.88
N ALA A 628 -28.91 17.75 -10.01
CA ALA A 628 -30.27 18.27 -9.86
C ALA A 628 -30.28 19.74 -9.37
N GLU A 629 -29.40 20.09 -8.43
CA GLU A 629 -29.25 21.50 -7.98
C GLU A 629 -28.68 22.41 -9.08
N ARG A 630 -27.70 21.94 -9.86
CA ARG A 630 -27.18 22.67 -11.03
C ARG A 630 -28.28 22.88 -12.07
N ALA A 631 -29.08 21.86 -12.36
CA ALA A 631 -30.21 21.96 -13.25
C ALA A 631 -31.26 22.97 -12.75
N ASN A 632 -31.59 22.94 -11.44
CA ASN A 632 -32.52 23.89 -10.83
C ASN A 632 -31.97 25.32 -10.80
N ASN A 633 -30.67 25.52 -10.55
CA ASN A 633 -30.03 26.83 -10.61
C ASN A 633 -29.96 27.42 -12.02
N LEU A 634 -29.80 26.58 -13.05
CA LEU A 634 -29.89 27.01 -14.46
C LEU A 634 -31.32 27.44 -14.83
N VAL A 635 -32.32 26.75 -14.30
CA VAL A 635 -33.73 27.12 -14.48
C VAL A 635 -34.07 28.41 -13.74
N SER A 636 -33.54 28.65 -12.56
CA SER A 636 -33.78 29.85 -11.74
C SER A 636 -33.05 31.10 -12.28
N GLN A 637 -31.98 30.97 -13.05
CA GLN A 637 -31.24 32.08 -13.65
C GLN A 637 -31.81 32.57 -14.99
N GLY A 638 -32.95 32.08 -15.41
CA GLY A 638 -33.65 32.60 -16.63
C GLY A 638 -32.90 32.44 -17.94
N LYS A 639 -31.83 31.63 -17.97
CA LYS A 639 -31.24 31.19 -19.22
C LYS A 639 -32.09 30.04 -19.74
N THR A 640 -33.05 30.42 -20.61
CA THR A 640 -33.73 29.48 -21.52
C THR A 640 -32.65 28.71 -22.26
N VAL A 641 -32.39 27.46 -21.82
CA VAL A 641 -31.77 26.50 -22.70
C VAL A 641 -32.74 26.38 -23.87
N GLU A 642 -32.34 26.83 -25.05
CA GLU A 642 -33.08 26.53 -26.27
C GLU A 642 -33.25 25.00 -26.31
N LYS A 643 -34.46 24.57 -25.94
CA LYS A 643 -34.88 23.22 -26.22
C LYS A 643 -34.92 23.09 -27.72
N VAL A 644 -33.94 22.42 -28.28
CA VAL A 644 -34.07 21.85 -29.62
C VAL A 644 -35.42 21.12 -29.61
N PRO A 645 -36.35 21.45 -30.55
CA PRO A 645 -37.69 20.85 -30.53
C PRO A 645 -37.53 19.34 -30.79
N ARG A 646 -37.52 18.53 -29.70
CA ARG A 646 -37.55 17.08 -29.82
C ARG A 646 -38.84 16.69 -30.55
N ASN A 647 -38.70 15.93 -31.60
CA ASN A 647 -39.80 15.44 -32.38
C ASN A 647 -40.75 14.65 -31.45
N TYR A 648 -42.07 14.91 -31.47
CA TYR A 648 -43.07 14.24 -30.63
C TYR A 648 -42.99 12.71 -30.70
N SER A 649 -42.49 12.15 -31.82
CA SER A 649 -42.25 10.72 -32.01
C SER A 649 -41.11 10.17 -31.19
N THR A 650 -40.00 10.91 -31.06
CA THR A 650 -38.84 10.50 -30.19
C THR A 650 -39.19 10.52 -28.73
N MET A 651 -39.96 11.50 -28.27
CA MET A 651 -40.41 11.57 -26.87
C MET A 651 -41.37 10.45 -26.48
N LYS A 652 -42.20 9.99 -27.43
CA LYS A 652 -43.09 8.84 -27.26
C LYS A 652 -42.31 7.51 -27.22
N GLU A 653 -41.21 7.40 -27.97
CA GLU A 653 -40.34 6.25 -27.99
C GLU A 653 -39.51 6.16 -26.72
N ILE A 654 -38.98 7.26 -26.20
CA ILE A 654 -38.26 7.35 -24.90
C ILE A 654 -39.19 6.90 -23.77
N ASN A 655 -40.38 7.48 -23.65
CA ASN A 655 -41.36 7.10 -22.61
C ASN A 655 -41.81 5.62 -22.70
N LYS A 656 -41.77 5.04 -23.90
CA LYS A 656 -42.07 3.62 -24.08
C LYS A 656 -40.91 2.75 -23.60
N LEU A 657 -39.68 3.11 -23.94
CA LEU A 657 -38.47 2.41 -23.50
C LEU A 657 -38.33 2.44 -21.96
N GLU A 658 -38.56 3.57 -21.33
CA GLU A 658 -38.53 3.71 -19.86
C GLU A 658 -39.51 2.76 -19.18
N ARG A 659 -40.74 2.64 -19.67
CA ARG A 659 -41.72 1.68 -19.12
C ARG A 659 -41.35 0.22 -19.34
N GLU A 660 -40.65 -0.07 -20.44
CA GLU A 660 -40.21 -1.41 -20.75
C GLU A 660 -38.98 -1.80 -19.89
N MET A 661 -38.08 -0.86 -19.63
CA MET A 661 -36.94 -1.02 -18.73
C MET A 661 -37.42 -1.28 -17.28
N GLU A 662 -38.37 -0.45 -16.78
CA GLU A 662 -38.94 -0.64 -15.43
C GLU A 662 -39.62 -2.01 -15.26
N LYS A 663 -40.22 -2.57 -16.31
CA LYS A 663 -40.77 -3.93 -16.27
C LYS A 663 -39.71 -5.00 -16.19
N LEU A 664 -38.63 -4.87 -16.98
CA LEU A 664 -37.51 -5.82 -16.99
C LEU A 664 -36.77 -5.80 -15.64
N GLU A 665 -36.58 -4.64 -15.04
CA GLU A 665 -35.99 -4.51 -13.71
C GLU A 665 -36.81 -5.22 -12.63
N LYS A 666 -38.13 -5.05 -12.66
CA LYS A 666 -39.05 -5.76 -11.74
C LYS A 666 -39.02 -7.28 -11.95
N GLU A 667 -38.93 -7.75 -13.20
CA GLU A 667 -38.82 -9.19 -13.49
C GLU A 667 -37.46 -9.76 -13.02
N ILE A 668 -36.38 -9.02 -13.20
CA ILE A 668 -35.04 -9.39 -12.71
C ILE A 668 -35.05 -9.49 -11.17
N SER A 669 -35.60 -8.51 -10.48
CA SER A 669 -35.71 -8.50 -9.00
C SER A 669 -36.53 -9.69 -8.48
N LEU A 670 -37.65 -10.03 -9.13
CA LEU A 670 -38.46 -11.20 -8.79
C LEU A 670 -37.73 -12.54 -9.02
N LEU A 671 -36.88 -12.63 -10.06
CA LEU A 671 -36.06 -13.79 -10.29
C LEU A 671 -34.91 -13.90 -9.27
N GLU A 672 -34.36 -12.80 -8.82
CA GLU A 672 -33.37 -12.75 -7.75
C GLU A 672 -33.91 -13.28 -6.43
N GLU A 673 -35.12 -12.86 -6.04
CA GLU A 673 -35.81 -13.41 -4.85
C GLU A 673 -36.05 -14.92 -4.96
N ARG A 674 -36.41 -15.40 -6.17
CA ARG A 674 -36.59 -16.84 -6.40
C ARG A 674 -35.28 -17.62 -6.37
N LEU A 675 -34.18 -17.06 -6.91
CA LEU A 675 -32.84 -17.66 -6.83
C LEU A 675 -32.37 -17.85 -5.39
N TYR A 676 -32.74 -16.94 -4.47
CA TYR A 676 -32.42 -17.06 -3.05
C TYR A 676 -33.27 -18.12 -2.31
N SER A 677 -34.47 -18.43 -2.80
CA SER A 677 -35.40 -19.34 -2.11
C SER A 677 -35.30 -20.81 -2.56
N GLU A 678 -34.68 -21.10 -3.71
CA GLU A 678 -34.69 -22.45 -4.30
C GLU A 678 -33.40 -23.24 -4.13
N LYS A 679 -33.51 -24.55 -3.86
CA LYS A 679 -32.37 -25.46 -3.55
C LYS A 679 -32.07 -26.51 -4.65
N GLY A 680 -32.70 -26.43 -5.82
CA GLY A 680 -32.54 -27.44 -6.90
C GLY A 680 -31.53 -26.99 -7.97
N TYR A 681 -30.45 -27.77 -8.19
CA TYR A 681 -29.34 -27.38 -9.08
C TYR A 681 -29.74 -27.19 -10.56
N SER A 682 -30.66 -27.96 -11.11
CA SER A 682 -31.14 -27.80 -12.50
C SER A 682 -32.04 -26.58 -12.68
N LEU A 683 -32.86 -26.27 -11.69
CA LEU A 683 -33.75 -25.11 -11.71
C LEU A 683 -32.99 -23.80 -11.50
N LEU A 684 -31.93 -23.82 -10.68
CA LEU A 684 -31.01 -22.69 -10.49
C LEU A 684 -30.29 -22.33 -11.81
N ALA A 685 -29.87 -23.30 -12.59
CA ALA A 685 -29.25 -23.07 -13.90
C ALA A 685 -30.22 -22.44 -14.91
N GLU A 686 -31.47 -22.88 -14.94
CA GLU A 686 -32.52 -22.31 -15.81
C GLU A 686 -32.87 -20.87 -15.39
N LEU A 687 -33.02 -20.61 -14.09
CA LEU A 687 -33.32 -19.26 -13.56
C LEU A 687 -32.16 -18.31 -13.83
N THR A 688 -30.92 -18.76 -13.68
CA THR A 688 -29.71 -17.94 -13.97
C THR A 688 -29.60 -17.62 -15.47
N ALA A 689 -29.90 -18.61 -16.34
CA ALA A 689 -29.91 -18.37 -17.79
C ALA A 689 -30.99 -17.35 -18.17
N LYS A 690 -32.18 -17.43 -17.56
CA LYS A 690 -33.26 -16.47 -17.79
C LYS A 690 -32.95 -15.07 -17.26
N GLN A 691 -32.30 -14.98 -16.12
CA GLN A 691 -31.83 -13.69 -15.57
C GLN A 691 -30.80 -13.03 -16.50
N ASN A 692 -29.83 -13.78 -17.00
CA ASN A 692 -28.84 -13.25 -17.95
C ASN A 692 -29.49 -12.75 -19.24
N GLN A 693 -30.47 -13.49 -19.77
CA GLN A 693 -31.22 -13.07 -20.96
C GLN A 693 -32.01 -11.77 -20.74
N LEU A 694 -32.62 -11.59 -19.57
CA LEU A 694 -33.32 -10.35 -19.24
C LEU A 694 -32.38 -9.17 -19.03
N ARG A 695 -31.20 -9.40 -18.45
CA ARG A 695 -30.14 -8.39 -18.32
C ARG A 695 -29.59 -7.93 -19.68
N GLU A 696 -29.40 -8.85 -20.63
CA GLU A 696 -29.01 -8.49 -22.00
C GLU A 696 -30.09 -7.65 -22.69
N GLN A 697 -31.37 -7.98 -22.50
CA GLN A 697 -32.48 -7.18 -23.04
C GLN A 697 -32.57 -5.81 -22.38
N LEU A 698 -32.29 -5.68 -21.10
CA LEU A 698 -32.25 -4.41 -20.40
C LEU A 698 -31.11 -3.53 -20.96
N ALA A 699 -29.90 -4.08 -21.06
CA ALA A 699 -28.74 -3.37 -21.58
C ALA A 699 -28.95 -2.86 -23.03
N ALA A 700 -29.56 -3.66 -23.91
CA ALA A 700 -29.87 -3.24 -25.27
C ALA A 700 -30.92 -2.10 -25.33
N LYS A 701 -31.86 -2.06 -24.36
CA LYS A 701 -32.84 -0.97 -24.27
C LYS A 701 -32.25 0.29 -23.65
N GLU A 702 -31.33 0.16 -22.70
CA GLU A 702 -30.56 1.29 -22.13
C GLU A 702 -29.69 1.96 -23.21
N GLU A 703 -29.00 1.17 -24.03
CA GLU A 703 -28.20 1.67 -25.14
C GLU A 703 -29.08 2.44 -26.14
N ARG A 704 -30.23 1.90 -26.48
CA ARG A 704 -31.19 2.58 -27.39
C ARG A 704 -31.79 3.84 -26.77
N TRP A 705 -32.06 3.83 -25.47
CA TRP A 705 -32.53 5.01 -24.75
C TRP A 705 -31.48 6.12 -24.71
N LEU A 706 -30.18 5.78 -24.50
CA LEU A 706 -29.05 6.70 -24.57
C LEU A 706 -28.92 7.31 -25.97
N GLU A 707 -28.97 6.52 -27.05
CA GLU A 707 -28.93 7.02 -28.42
C GLU A 707 -30.04 8.05 -28.73
N LEU A 708 -31.24 7.80 -28.23
CA LEU A 708 -32.39 8.69 -28.43
C LEU A 708 -32.35 9.94 -27.52
N ASN A 709 -31.61 9.87 -26.43
CA ASN A 709 -31.44 11.00 -25.51
C ASN A 709 -30.29 11.92 -25.96
N ASP A 710 -29.26 11.38 -26.64
CA ASP A 710 -28.14 12.14 -27.19
C ASP A 710 -28.41 12.72 -28.56
N SER A 711 -29.49 12.30 -29.26
CA SER A 711 -29.96 12.85 -30.55
C SER A 711 -31.04 13.92 -30.33
#